data_398bd02eaa5c4e22bfb2a1a245b5ff73
#
_entry.id   398bd02eaa5c4e22bfb2a1a245b5ff73
#
_cell.length_a   1.000
_cell.length_b   1.000
_cell.length_c   1.000
_cell.angle_alpha   90.00
_cell.angle_beta   90.00
_cell.angle_gamma   90.00
#
_symmetry.space_group_name_H-M   'P 1'
#
loop_
_entity.id
_entity.type
_entity.pdbx_description
1 polymer ?
#
loop_
_entity_poly.entity_id
_entity_poly.type
_entity_poly.pdbx_seq_one_letter_code
_entity_poly.pdbx_strand_id
1 'polypeptide(L)'
;MYKKHKGSKEYQIMGVSTWRPPVGMVWNLMSAQWERREIYSRSSRNHNQYWERPLPPSDYDLKRKKEIATQKNNPEYYNPELQEYRNQEWDRRLNGFWFYNNGKPTYITGLHYFYLVHWKIDVGYPDFRVTDLEFFYFLDYVIQDPNCLGMIEVTKRRQGKTMRAGAFLFELTSRSKNKNAGIQSKTFDDAKDNVFAKGIVMPFKYLPDFFVPIYDTEKGMTPKGELRFFKTNKRGATEDSFAEKIELESSITFKSSDKFAYDGMKIHRYLADEAGKTKNVDVYERHQVVQFCLQQEENIIGKALYTTTVEEMEDGGASFKELWKASDQLHKNANGRTMSGLYQYFMPAYRTLFYDKYGFADEEKAKKFYLAERAALEVDPRALASYIRKNPFTIEEAFFSEAESCLYDAMKINRQIESITWVNEKELYLRGEFVWENGERDTRVLFKASSNGKFLVHSKVNPLDTSFYNQVENYGTKKVPKNTHKFVIGCDPFDHSITTSKERSDGAAYVYHKFDAMSELSETFLVEYLNRPDKAEIFYEDMIKMAHFFGCELLSEDNKVGLIKYFEYRGYDKFLMKMPGSNKFGVSASVKMHQQIAEQTETYIEENVGKVLFKNLLDDWLHFDINKTTKFDAAMASGYTLIAASKSKFAQKIEQKQNIYDVREIFLF
;
A
#
# COMPACT_ATOMS: atom_id res chain seq x y z
N MET A 1 8.98 -21.42 -15.68
CA MET A 1 8.44 -20.20 -16.35
C MET A 1 7.47 -20.63 -17.44
N TYR A 2 6.20 -20.28 -17.33
CA TYR A 2 5.24 -20.56 -18.41
C TYR A 2 5.69 -19.82 -19.68
N LYS A 3 5.99 -20.58 -20.73
CA LYS A 3 6.05 -19.95 -22.04
C LYS A 3 4.62 -19.53 -22.40
N LYS A 4 4.39 -18.23 -22.64
CA LYS A 4 3.09 -17.70 -23.07
C LYS A 4 2.58 -18.49 -24.27
N HIS A 5 1.42 -19.11 -24.13
CA HIS A 5 0.78 -19.85 -25.22
C HIS A 5 -0.08 -18.90 -26.06
N LYS A 6 -0.17 -19.14 -27.38
CA LYS A 6 -1.13 -18.44 -28.25
C LYS A 6 -2.55 -18.71 -27.73
N GLY A 7 -3.27 -17.66 -27.32
CA GLY A 7 -4.61 -17.77 -26.72
C GLY A 7 -4.65 -17.70 -25.18
N SER A 8 -3.50 -17.54 -24.49
CA SER A 8 -3.48 -17.17 -23.07
C SER A 8 -4.14 -15.82 -22.87
N LYS A 9 -4.95 -15.69 -21.81
CA LYS A 9 -5.59 -14.41 -21.44
C LYS A 9 -4.81 -13.70 -20.38
N GLU A 10 -4.70 -12.39 -20.54
CA GLU A 10 -4.05 -11.48 -19.59
C GLU A 10 -5.06 -10.98 -18.56
N TYR A 11 -4.62 -10.90 -17.32
CA TYR A 11 -5.34 -10.28 -16.23
C TYR A 11 -4.42 -9.31 -15.51
N GLN A 12 -4.87 -8.07 -15.35
CA GLN A 12 -4.18 -7.08 -14.56
C GLN A 12 -4.55 -7.28 -13.09
N ILE A 13 -3.55 -7.62 -12.25
CA ILE A 13 -3.71 -7.72 -10.81
C ILE A 13 -2.59 -6.93 -10.16
N MET A 14 -2.92 -5.97 -9.30
CA MET A 14 -1.94 -5.11 -8.62
C MET A 14 -0.94 -4.45 -9.59
N GLY A 15 -1.41 -3.98 -10.74
CA GLY A 15 -0.58 -3.30 -11.74
C GLY A 15 0.35 -4.20 -12.56
N VAL A 16 0.32 -5.52 -12.37
CA VAL A 16 1.12 -6.45 -13.16
C VAL A 16 0.25 -7.37 -14.01
N SER A 17 0.78 -7.77 -15.16
CA SER A 17 0.13 -8.71 -16.07
C SER A 17 0.32 -10.14 -15.60
N THR A 18 -0.74 -10.76 -15.12
CA THR A 18 -0.80 -12.20 -14.84
C THR A 18 -1.44 -12.92 -16.05
N TRP A 19 -1.15 -14.20 -16.21
CA TRP A 19 -1.59 -14.95 -17.37
C TRP A 19 -2.44 -16.15 -16.97
N ARG A 20 -3.58 -16.32 -17.64
CA ARG A 20 -4.39 -17.53 -17.56
C ARG A 20 -4.11 -18.40 -18.78
N PRO A 21 -4.00 -19.74 -18.62
CA PRO A 21 -3.87 -20.64 -19.77
C PRO A 21 -5.05 -20.51 -20.76
N PRO A 22 -4.88 -20.88 -22.01
CA PRO A 22 -5.99 -20.99 -22.96
C PRO A 22 -7.04 -21.96 -22.42
N VAL A 23 -8.30 -21.75 -22.81
CA VAL A 23 -9.42 -22.56 -22.30
C VAL A 23 -9.19 -24.06 -22.57
N GLY A 24 -9.28 -24.84 -21.48
CA GLY A 24 -9.04 -26.28 -21.50
C GLY A 24 -7.58 -26.70 -21.67
N MET A 25 -6.62 -25.78 -21.49
CA MET A 25 -5.19 -26.09 -21.52
C MET A 25 -4.57 -25.90 -20.14
N VAL A 26 -3.57 -26.71 -19.83
CA VAL A 26 -2.70 -26.53 -18.64
C VAL A 26 -1.24 -26.66 -19.07
N TRP A 27 -0.35 -25.99 -18.35
CA TRP A 27 1.07 -26.23 -18.46
C TRP A 27 1.42 -27.41 -17.54
N ASN A 28 1.76 -28.54 -18.14
CA ASN A 28 2.17 -29.71 -17.35
C ASN A 28 3.63 -29.52 -16.88
N LEU A 29 3.81 -29.45 -15.55
CA LEU A 29 5.12 -29.24 -14.94
C LEU A 29 6.07 -30.43 -15.15
N MET A 30 5.55 -31.64 -15.29
CA MET A 30 6.35 -32.87 -15.46
C MET A 30 6.86 -33.02 -16.90
N SER A 31 6.00 -32.80 -17.88
CA SER A 31 6.36 -32.91 -19.30
C SER A 31 6.95 -31.61 -19.88
N ALA A 32 6.83 -30.49 -19.14
CA ALA A 32 7.17 -29.14 -19.60
C ALA A 32 6.49 -28.78 -20.95
N GLN A 33 5.24 -29.18 -21.11
CA GLN A 33 4.44 -28.96 -22.33
C GLN A 33 3.04 -28.46 -21.99
N TRP A 34 2.40 -27.80 -22.99
CA TRP A 34 1.00 -27.46 -22.93
C TRP A 34 0.16 -28.69 -23.27
N GLU A 35 -0.73 -29.07 -22.38
CA GLU A 35 -1.60 -30.22 -22.54
C GLU A 35 -3.07 -29.84 -22.40
N ARG A 36 -3.92 -30.55 -23.12
CA ARG A 36 -5.37 -30.35 -23.03
C ARG A 36 -5.92 -31.09 -21.80
N ARG A 37 -6.86 -30.47 -21.13
CA ARG A 37 -7.64 -31.06 -20.03
C ARG A 37 -9.12 -30.83 -20.28
N GLU A 38 -9.91 -31.78 -19.86
CA GLU A 38 -11.35 -31.62 -19.85
C GLU A 38 -11.77 -30.55 -18.85
N ILE A 39 -12.80 -29.77 -19.20
CA ILE A 39 -13.39 -28.78 -18.30
C ILE A 39 -14.45 -29.48 -17.46
N TYR A 40 -14.19 -29.59 -16.18
CA TYR A 40 -15.09 -30.29 -15.24
C TYR A 40 -16.49 -29.68 -15.26
N SER A 41 -17.49 -30.55 -15.44
CA SER A 41 -18.89 -30.23 -15.35
C SER A 41 -19.63 -31.38 -14.72
N ARG A 42 -20.52 -31.07 -13.79
CA ARG A 42 -21.40 -32.08 -13.15
C ARG A 42 -22.46 -32.63 -14.09
N SER A 43 -22.77 -31.86 -15.14
CA SER A 43 -23.76 -32.23 -16.15
C SER A 43 -23.27 -31.80 -17.51
N SER A 44 -23.24 -32.71 -18.47
CA SER A 44 -22.92 -32.42 -19.85
C SER A 44 -23.93 -31.52 -20.55
N ARG A 45 -25.12 -31.32 -19.98
CA ARG A 45 -26.24 -30.56 -20.56
C ARG A 45 -26.40 -29.14 -19.97
N ASN A 46 -25.83 -28.87 -18.80
CA ASN A 46 -25.98 -27.60 -18.12
C ASN A 46 -24.68 -27.16 -17.46
N HIS A 47 -23.98 -26.24 -18.09
CA HIS A 47 -22.74 -25.66 -17.54
C HIS A 47 -23.00 -24.49 -16.58
N ASN A 48 -24.26 -24.13 -16.31
CA ASN A 48 -24.64 -23.07 -15.37
C ASN A 48 -24.59 -23.57 -13.92
N GLN A 49 -23.44 -24.07 -13.51
CA GLN A 49 -23.15 -24.61 -12.19
C GLN A 49 -22.31 -23.63 -11.38
N TYR A 50 -22.34 -23.79 -10.07
CA TYR A 50 -21.40 -23.15 -9.12
C TYR A 50 -20.37 -24.17 -8.63
N TRP A 51 -19.34 -23.67 -7.95
CA TRP A 51 -18.33 -24.53 -7.37
C TRP A 51 -18.94 -25.53 -6.39
N GLU A 52 -18.64 -26.78 -6.60
CA GLU A 52 -18.79 -27.83 -5.60
C GLU A 52 -17.52 -28.67 -5.62
N ARG A 53 -17.02 -28.95 -4.43
CA ARG A 53 -15.82 -29.75 -4.24
C ARG A 53 -15.95 -31.10 -4.93
N PRO A 54 -15.05 -31.47 -5.86
CA PRO A 54 -15.00 -32.82 -6.40
C PRO A 54 -14.80 -33.84 -5.27
N LEU A 55 -15.63 -34.88 -5.26
CA LEU A 55 -15.55 -35.93 -4.28
C LEU A 55 -14.77 -37.14 -4.87
N PRO A 56 -14.09 -37.94 -4.03
CA PRO A 56 -13.52 -39.20 -4.47
C PRO A 56 -14.61 -40.15 -4.99
N PRO A 57 -14.24 -41.17 -5.77
CA PRO A 57 -15.20 -42.21 -6.16
C PRO A 57 -15.92 -42.79 -4.94
N SER A 58 -17.22 -43.03 -5.06
CA SER A 58 -18.05 -43.48 -3.93
C SER A 58 -17.58 -44.80 -3.27
N ASP A 59 -16.86 -45.61 -4.00
CA ASP A 59 -16.28 -46.89 -3.56
C ASP A 59 -14.79 -46.81 -3.21
N TYR A 60 -14.22 -45.56 -3.17
CA TYR A 60 -12.79 -45.35 -2.90
C TYR A 60 -12.35 -46.08 -1.62
N ASP A 61 -13.01 -45.84 -0.51
CA ASP A 61 -12.63 -46.45 0.79
C ASP A 61 -12.68 -47.98 0.78
N LEU A 62 -13.67 -48.53 0.08
CA LEU A 62 -13.81 -49.99 -0.05
C LEU A 62 -12.67 -50.58 -0.90
N LYS A 63 -12.39 -49.98 -2.04
CA LYS A 63 -11.27 -50.36 -2.92
C LYS A 63 -9.94 -50.22 -2.20
N ARG A 64 -9.75 -49.14 -1.44
CA ARG A 64 -8.55 -48.88 -0.66
C ARG A 64 -8.31 -49.94 0.43
N LYS A 65 -9.34 -50.33 1.17
CA LYS A 65 -9.26 -51.39 2.15
C LYS A 65 -8.83 -52.73 1.50
N LYS A 66 -9.37 -53.08 0.33
CA LYS A 66 -8.97 -54.25 -0.44
C LYS A 66 -7.52 -54.16 -0.92
N GLU A 67 -7.10 -53.01 -1.41
CA GLU A 67 -5.72 -52.76 -1.84
C GLU A 67 -4.75 -52.98 -0.69
N ILE A 68 -4.98 -52.40 0.49
CA ILE A 68 -4.16 -52.57 1.69
C ILE A 68 -4.11 -54.03 2.11
N ALA A 69 -5.22 -54.75 2.04
CA ALA A 69 -5.25 -56.17 2.37
C ALA A 69 -4.42 -57.01 1.38
N THR A 70 -4.46 -56.68 0.10
CA THR A 70 -3.65 -57.37 -0.94
C THR A 70 -2.17 -57.04 -0.80
N GLN A 71 -1.82 -55.78 -0.45
CA GLN A 71 -0.44 -55.35 -0.25
C GLN A 71 0.29 -56.07 0.91
N LYS A 72 -0.43 -56.69 1.85
CA LYS A 72 0.19 -57.52 2.90
C LYS A 72 0.94 -58.72 2.32
N ASN A 73 0.43 -59.28 1.22
CA ASN A 73 1.01 -60.44 0.55
C ASN A 73 1.73 -60.07 -0.76
N ASN A 74 1.39 -58.96 -1.35
CA ASN A 74 2.01 -58.42 -2.57
C ASN A 74 2.21 -56.88 -2.39
N PRO A 75 3.32 -56.43 -1.83
CA PRO A 75 3.58 -55.04 -1.53
C PRO A 75 3.55 -54.10 -2.75
N GLU A 76 3.80 -54.64 -3.94
CA GLU A 76 3.81 -53.85 -5.19
C GLU A 76 2.44 -53.74 -5.85
N TYR A 77 1.41 -54.34 -5.26
CA TYR A 77 0.07 -54.27 -5.81
C TYR A 77 -0.55 -52.89 -5.60
N TYR A 78 -1.02 -52.30 -6.70
CA TYR A 78 -1.83 -51.07 -6.68
C TYR A 78 -3.09 -51.32 -7.50
N ASN A 79 -4.25 -50.89 -6.95
CA ASN A 79 -5.51 -50.96 -7.67
C ASN A 79 -5.49 -49.97 -8.83
N PRO A 80 -5.69 -50.39 -10.12
CA PRO A 80 -5.54 -49.52 -11.26
C PRO A 80 -6.49 -48.32 -11.25
N GLU A 81 -7.75 -48.50 -10.84
CA GLU A 81 -8.75 -47.42 -10.80
C GLU A 81 -8.43 -46.39 -9.71
N LEU A 82 -7.93 -46.84 -8.56
CA LEU A 82 -7.46 -45.92 -7.52
C LEU A 82 -6.21 -45.18 -7.95
N GLN A 83 -5.33 -45.82 -8.70
CA GLN A 83 -4.10 -45.22 -9.18
C GLN A 83 -4.41 -44.16 -10.25
N GLU A 84 -5.39 -44.41 -11.12
CA GLU A 84 -5.85 -43.42 -12.08
C GLU A 84 -6.42 -42.18 -11.38
N TYR A 85 -7.30 -42.36 -10.37
CA TYR A 85 -7.83 -41.26 -9.58
C TYR A 85 -6.72 -40.47 -8.87
N ARG A 86 -5.75 -41.14 -8.24
CA ARG A 86 -4.60 -40.52 -7.58
C ARG A 86 -3.76 -39.71 -8.55
N ASN A 87 -3.51 -40.22 -9.74
CA ASN A 87 -2.75 -39.52 -10.79
C ASN A 87 -3.49 -38.27 -11.25
N GLN A 88 -4.82 -38.33 -11.39
CA GLN A 88 -5.64 -37.16 -11.72
C GLN A 88 -5.57 -36.09 -10.63
N GLU A 89 -5.64 -36.49 -9.35
CA GLU A 89 -5.55 -35.54 -8.24
C GLU A 89 -4.16 -34.90 -8.12
N TRP A 90 -3.08 -35.67 -8.37
CA TRP A 90 -1.72 -35.14 -8.48
C TRP A 90 -1.56 -34.17 -9.67
N ASP A 91 -2.12 -34.51 -10.83
CA ASP A 91 -2.11 -33.63 -12.00
C ASP A 91 -2.80 -32.29 -11.68
N ARG A 92 -3.98 -32.33 -11.08
CA ARG A 92 -4.74 -31.14 -10.68
C ARG A 92 -4.00 -30.28 -9.64
N ARG A 93 -3.39 -30.92 -8.66
CA ARG A 93 -2.58 -30.26 -7.63
C ARG A 93 -1.34 -29.57 -8.22
N LEU A 94 -0.72 -30.13 -9.24
CA LEU A 94 0.49 -29.58 -9.86
C LEU A 94 0.18 -28.57 -10.96
N ASN A 95 -0.79 -28.86 -11.83
CA ASN A 95 -0.97 -28.17 -13.10
C ASN A 95 -2.25 -27.31 -13.14
N GLY A 96 -3.09 -27.38 -12.11
CA GLY A 96 -4.34 -26.63 -12.02
C GLY A 96 -5.53 -27.37 -12.59
N PHE A 97 -6.68 -26.72 -12.54
CA PHE A 97 -7.97 -27.35 -12.79
C PHE A 97 -8.93 -26.39 -13.51
N TRP A 98 -9.65 -26.94 -14.51
CA TRP A 98 -10.69 -26.25 -15.23
C TRP A 98 -12.07 -26.73 -14.80
N PHE A 99 -12.99 -25.81 -14.53
CA PHE A 99 -14.40 -26.12 -14.28
C PHE A 99 -15.31 -25.02 -14.85
N TYR A 100 -16.57 -25.35 -15.02
CA TYR A 100 -17.57 -24.35 -15.40
C TYR A 100 -18.09 -23.64 -14.14
N ASN A 101 -18.08 -22.31 -14.16
CA ASN A 101 -18.67 -21.44 -13.14
C ASN A 101 -19.62 -20.44 -13.83
N ASN A 102 -20.91 -20.51 -13.56
CA ASN A 102 -21.93 -19.68 -14.21
C ASN A 102 -21.83 -19.72 -15.76
N GLY A 103 -21.71 -20.90 -16.32
CA GLY A 103 -21.59 -21.12 -17.76
C GLY A 103 -20.23 -20.73 -18.38
N LYS A 104 -19.28 -20.21 -17.59
CA LYS A 104 -17.98 -19.76 -18.09
C LYS A 104 -16.86 -20.72 -17.66
N PRO A 105 -15.98 -21.14 -18.59
CA PRO A 105 -14.78 -21.90 -18.25
C PRO A 105 -13.89 -21.08 -17.30
N THR A 106 -13.63 -21.63 -16.13
CA THR A 106 -12.83 -21.00 -15.05
C THR A 106 -11.65 -21.89 -14.73
N TYR A 107 -10.46 -21.33 -14.74
CA TYR A 107 -9.22 -21.97 -14.35
C TYR A 107 -8.87 -21.62 -12.92
N ILE A 108 -8.39 -22.60 -12.16
CA ILE A 108 -7.74 -22.38 -10.86
C ILE A 108 -6.35 -23.02 -10.87
N THR A 109 -5.39 -22.35 -10.24
CA THR A 109 -3.99 -22.85 -10.13
C THR A 109 -3.94 -24.14 -9.31
N GLY A 110 -2.86 -24.91 -9.43
CA GLY A 110 -2.71 -26.15 -8.67
C GLY A 110 -2.76 -25.95 -7.16
N LEU A 111 -2.13 -24.88 -6.65
CA LEU A 111 -2.20 -24.52 -5.23
C LEU A 111 -3.63 -24.12 -4.81
N HIS A 112 -4.37 -23.40 -5.67
CA HIS A 112 -5.76 -23.04 -5.40
C HIS A 112 -6.66 -24.28 -5.38
N TYR A 113 -6.46 -25.21 -6.34
CA TYR A 113 -7.17 -26.50 -6.34
C TYR A 113 -6.90 -27.28 -5.05
N PHE A 114 -5.63 -27.38 -4.66
CA PHE A 114 -5.24 -28.07 -3.41
C PHE A 114 -5.91 -27.43 -2.19
N TYR A 115 -5.95 -26.11 -2.11
CA TYR A 115 -6.61 -25.37 -1.03
C TYR A 115 -8.13 -25.63 -0.99
N LEU A 116 -8.82 -25.56 -2.11
CA LEU A 116 -10.28 -25.72 -2.18
C LEU A 116 -10.74 -27.18 -1.92
N VAL A 117 -9.96 -28.15 -2.38
CA VAL A 117 -10.40 -29.55 -2.41
C VAL A 117 -9.86 -30.35 -1.24
N HIS A 118 -8.64 -30.09 -0.83
CA HIS A 118 -7.93 -30.96 0.15
C HIS A 118 -7.57 -30.25 1.45
N TRP A 119 -7.60 -28.92 1.51
CA TRP A 119 -7.20 -28.18 2.70
C TRP A 119 -8.41 -27.85 3.57
N LYS A 120 -8.68 -28.73 4.55
CA LYS A 120 -9.82 -28.57 5.47
C LYS A 120 -9.55 -27.41 6.43
N ILE A 121 -10.52 -26.51 6.55
CA ILE A 121 -10.53 -25.39 7.50
C ILE A 121 -11.55 -25.64 8.62
N ASP A 122 -11.63 -24.77 9.62
CA ASP A 122 -12.49 -24.94 10.81
C ASP A 122 -13.97 -25.13 10.47
N VAL A 123 -14.48 -24.49 9.43
CA VAL A 123 -15.87 -24.59 8.98
C VAL A 123 -16.11 -25.66 7.89
N GLY A 124 -15.11 -26.49 7.59
CA GLY A 124 -15.20 -27.52 6.54
C GLY A 124 -14.17 -27.33 5.45
N TYR A 125 -14.56 -27.35 4.19
CA TYR A 125 -13.70 -27.02 3.06
C TYR A 125 -14.02 -25.63 2.54
N PRO A 126 -13.03 -24.88 2.01
CA PRO A 126 -13.27 -23.54 1.50
C PRO A 126 -14.24 -23.53 0.32
N ASP A 127 -15.08 -22.51 0.24
CA ASP A 127 -15.86 -22.21 -0.95
C ASP A 127 -15.03 -21.44 -1.96
N PHE A 128 -15.36 -21.59 -3.26
CA PHE A 128 -14.75 -20.80 -4.31
C PHE A 128 -15.16 -19.33 -4.20
N ARG A 129 -14.17 -18.43 -4.25
CA ARG A 129 -14.35 -16.97 -4.28
C ARG A 129 -13.45 -16.36 -5.35
N VAL A 130 -13.97 -15.38 -6.08
CA VAL A 130 -13.21 -14.68 -7.12
C VAL A 130 -12.01 -13.91 -6.51
N THR A 131 -12.14 -13.42 -5.29
CA THR A 131 -11.05 -12.77 -4.57
C THR A 131 -9.91 -13.75 -4.22
N ASP A 132 -10.23 -15.00 -3.88
CA ASP A 132 -9.20 -16.03 -3.70
C ASP A 132 -8.58 -16.44 -5.05
N LEU A 133 -9.37 -16.47 -6.14
CA LEU A 133 -8.85 -16.71 -7.49
C LEU A 133 -7.79 -15.67 -7.88
N GLU A 134 -8.07 -14.39 -7.66
CA GLU A 134 -7.13 -13.30 -7.92
C GLU A 134 -5.87 -13.43 -7.04
N PHE A 135 -6.04 -13.73 -5.76
CA PHE A 135 -4.93 -13.96 -4.84
C PHE A 135 -4.01 -15.09 -5.34
N PHE A 136 -4.58 -16.24 -5.69
CA PHE A 136 -3.77 -17.37 -6.14
C PHE A 136 -3.16 -17.16 -7.53
N TYR A 137 -3.76 -16.38 -8.41
CA TYR A 137 -3.14 -15.98 -9.67
C TYR A 137 -1.93 -15.07 -9.43
N PHE A 138 -2.08 -14.10 -8.54
CA PHE A 138 -0.98 -13.21 -8.20
C PHE A 138 0.14 -13.96 -7.46
N LEU A 139 -0.21 -14.86 -6.54
CA LEU A 139 0.76 -15.69 -5.84
C LEU A 139 1.52 -16.63 -6.80
N ASP A 140 0.83 -17.20 -7.78
CA ASP A 140 1.46 -18.02 -8.82
C ASP A 140 2.45 -17.20 -9.67
N TYR A 141 2.07 -15.98 -10.05
CA TYR A 141 2.96 -15.03 -10.71
C TYR A 141 4.21 -14.74 -9.86
N VAL A 142 4.05 -14.46 -8.58
CA VAL A 142 5.15 -14.22 -7.63
C VAL A 142 6.06 -15.45 -7.49
N ILE A 143 5.48 -16.65 -7.42
CA ILE A 143 6.24 -17.90 -7.32
C ILE A 143 7.13 -18.10 -8.55
N GLN A 144 6.62 -17.75 -9.73
CA GLN A 144 7.32 -17.96 -11.00
C GLN A 144 8.33 -16.86 -11.35
N ASP A 145 8.20 -15.66 -10.79
CA ASP A 145 9.13 -14.56 -11.05
C ASP A 145 10.48 -14.83 -10.36
N PRO A 146 11.57 -15.04 -11.12
CA PRO A 146 12.89 -15.32 -10.56
C PRO A 146 13.50 -14.12 -9.81
N ASN A 147 12.96 -12.92 -10.00
CA ASN A 147 13.45 -11.70 -9.38
C ASN A 147 12.65 -11.30 -8.13
N CYS A 148 11.56 -12.01 -7.82
CA CYS A 148 10.69 -11.72 -6.70
C CYS A 148 10.95 -12.66 -5.52
N LEU A 149 11.17 -12.12 -4.32
CA LEU A 149 11.33 -12.88 -3.08
C LEU A 149 10.01 -13.36 -2.47
N GLY A 150 8.89 -12.75 -2.87
CA GLY A 150 7.60 -13.08 -2.30
C GLY A 150 6.59 -11.94 -2.39
N MET A 151 5.58 -11.99 -1.56
CA MET A 151 4.57 -10.94 -1.52
C MET A 151 4.24 -10.50 -0.10
N ILE A 152 3.75 -9.28 0.01
CA ILE A 152 3.22 -8.67 1.23
C ILE A 152 1.74 -8.39 1.02
N GLU A 153 0.89 -9.01 1.86
CA GLU A 153 -0.57 -8.97 1.75
C GLU A 153 -1.20 -8.13 2.85
N VAL A 154 -1.99 -7.15 2.45
CA VAL A 154 -2.89 -6.40 3.35
C VAL A 154 -4.33 -6.67 2.95
N THR A 155 -5.13 -7.15 3.89
CA THR A 155 -6.56 -7.36 3.71
C THR A 155 -7.29 -7.33 5.05
N LYS A 156 -8.62 -7.24 5.04
CA LYS A 156 -9.42 -7.21 6.27
C LYS A 156 -9.29 -8.48 7.10
N ARG A 157 -9.78 -8.44 8.33
CA ARG A 157 -9.87 -9.62 9.22
C ARG A 157 -10.79 -10.70 8.64
N ARG A 158 -10.50 -11.97 9.01
CA ARG A 158 -11.31 -13.17 8.69
C ARG A 158 -11.44 -13.47 7.19
N GLN A 159 -10.40 -13.18 6.41
CA GLN A 159 -10.32 -13.56 4.98
C GLN A 159 -9.59 -14.87 4.73
N GLY A 160 -9.32 -15.68 5.77
CA GLY A 160 -8.67 -16.97 5.62
C GLY A 160 -7.16 -16.89 5.30
N LYS A 161 -6.51 -15.75 5.56
CA LYS A 161 -5.07 -15.54 5.30
C LYS A 161 -4.19 -16.68 5.82
N THR A 162 -4.32 -17.02 7.09
CA THR A 162 -3.54 -18.06 7.77
C THR A 162 -3.75 -19.43 7.13
N MET A 163 -4.97 -19.76 6.70
CA MET A 163 -5.29 -21.04 6.05
C MET A 163 -4.72 -21.14 4.63
N ARG A 164 -4.80 -20.05 3.83
CA ARG A 164 -4.16 -19.97 2.51
C ARG A 164 -2.63 -20.04 2.63
N ALA A 165 -2.07 -19.36 3.62
CA ALA A 165 -0.65 -19.40 3.92
C ALA A 165 -0.20 -20.81 4.37
N GLY A 166 -0.99 -21.49 5.19
CA GLY A 166 -0.72 -22.88 5.57
C GLY A 166 -0.66 -23.82 4.36
N ALA A 167 -1.62 -23.69 3.43
CA ALA A 167 -1.60 -24.45 2.18
C ALA A 167 -0.37 -24.12 1.32
N PHE A 168 0.02 -22.84 1.23
CA PHE A 168 1.23 -22.39 0.52
C PHE A 168 2.52 -23.00 1.09
N LEU A 169 2.65 -23.06 2.41
CA LEU A 169 3.82 -23.67 3.07
C LEU A 169 3.85 -25.18 2.84
N PHE A 170 2.71 -25.84 3.03
CA PHE A 170 2.60 -27.30 2.97
C PHE A 170 2.75 -27.85 1.55
N GLU A 171 2.19 -27.17 0.56
CA GLU A 171 2.12 -27.65 -0.82
C GLU A 171 3.49 -28.04 -1.38
N LEU A 172 4.50 -27.17 -1.24
CA LEU A 172 5.86 -27.44 -1.72
C LEU A 172 6.59 -28.44 -0.85
N THR A 173 6.53 -28.29 0.47
CA THR A 173 7.32 -29.10 1.41
C THR A 173 6.87 -30.55 1.46
N SER A 174 5.60 -30.81 1.17
CA SER A 174 5.03 -32.19 1.18
C SER A 174 5.22 -32.95 -0.12
N ARG A 175 5.77 -32.34 -1.17
CA ARG A 175 5.96 -33.00 -2.49
C ARG A 175 7.37 -32.93 -3.05
N SER A 176 8.26 -32.17 -2.42
CA SER A 176 9.61 -31.93 -2.96
C SER A 176 10.68 -32.24 -1.92
N LYS A 177 11.80 -32.81 -2.37
CA LYS A 177 12.94 -33.15 -1.50
C LYS A 177 13.68 -31.86 -1.05
N ASN A 178 14.19 -31.92 0.21
CA ASN A 178 15.05 -30.88 0.79
C ASN A 178 14.40 -29.46 0.77
N LYS A 179 13.10 -29.38 1.08
CA LYS A 179 12.37 -28.12 1.12
C LYS A 179 11.94 -27.77 2.55
N ASN A 180 12.47 -26.67 3.07
CA ASN A 180 12.14 -26.21 4.42
C ASN A 180 11.20 -25.02 4.37
N ALA A 181 10.21 -25.02 5.26
CA ALA A 181 9.34 -23.88 5.49
C ALA A 181 9.50 -23.33 6.91
N GLY A 182 9.48 -22.02 7.03
CA GLY A 182 9.57 -21.28 8.28
C GLY A 182 8.34 -20.44 8.56
N ILE A 183 7.92 -20.40 9.82
CA ILE A 183 6.78 -19.63 10.29
C ILE A 183 7.24 -18.70 11.40
N GLN A 184 6.89 -17.41 11.27
CA GLN A 184 6.87 -16.44 12.36
C GLN A 184 5.50 -15.76 12.41
N SER A 185 5.10 -15.30 13.58
CA SER A 185 3.88 -14.51 13.77
C SER A 185 4.18 -13.36 14.72
N LYS A 186 3.16 -12.61 15.13
CA LYS A 186 3.31 -11.53 16.11
C LYS A 186 3.88 -12.00 17.45
N THR A 187 3.57 -13.25 17.85
CA THR A 187 4.15 -13.93 19.03
C THR A 187 4.53 -15.38 18.70
N PHE A 188 5.33 -16.00 19.57
CA PHE A 188 5.68 -17.42 19.46
C PHE A 188 4.44 -18.33 19.56
N ASP A 189 3.55 -18.03 20.52
CA ASP A 189 2.33 -18.83 20.72
C ASP A 189 1.36 -18.70 19.54
N ASP A 190 1.24 -17.52 18.94
CA ASP A 190 0.45 -17.36 17.69
C ASP A 190 1.04 -18.19 16.54
N ALA A 191 2.36 -18.19 16.36
CA ALA A 191 3.01 -19.02 15.35
C ALA A 191 2.75 -20.51 15.57
N LYS A 192 2.82 -20.97 16.83
CA LYS A 192 2.59 -22.36 17.22
C LYS A 192 1.13 -22.77 17.14
N ASP A 193 0.22 -22.03 17.80
CA ASP A 193 -1.16 -22.48 18.02
C ASP A 193 -2.11 -22.08 16.89
N ASN A 194 -1.97 -20.86 16.34
CA ASN A 194 -2.85 -20.38 15.30
C ASN A 194 -2.37 -20.76 13.89
N VAL A 195 -1.05 -20.63 13.63
CA VAL A 195 -0.53 -20.95 12.30
C VAL A 195 -0.19 -22.43 12.17
N PHE A 196 0.73 -22.95 13.00
CA PHE A 196 1.21 -24.33 12.86
C PHE A 196 0.13 -25.33 13.23
N ALA A 197 -0.44 -25.28 14.44
CA ALA A 197 -1.40 -26.29 14.88
C ALA A 197 -2.73 -26.22 14.11
N LYS A 198 -3.35 -25.03 13.98
CA LYS A 198 -4.65 -24.89 13.30
C LYS A 198 -4.50 -24.75 11.78
N GLY A 199 -3.51 -24.00 11.31
CA GLY A 199 -3.34 -23.70 9.89
C GLY A 199 -2.63 -24.80 9.09
N ILE A 200 -1.89 -25.71 9.74
CA ILE A 200 -1.13 -26.78 9.06
C ILE A 200 -1.50 -28.16 9.61
N VAL A 201 -1.28 -28.41 10.91
CA VAL A 201 -1.46 -29.77 11.47
C VAL A 201 -2.91 -30.23 11.42
N MET A 202 -3.87 -29.35 11.64
CA MET A 202 -5.28 -29.71 11.56
C MET A 202 -5.69 -30.10 10.13
N PRO A 203 -5.44 -29.30 9.07
CA PRO A 203 -5.71 -29.71 7.70
C PRO A 203 -4.95 -30.98 7.29
N PHE A 204 -3.69 -31.11 7.68
CA PHE A 204 -2.83 -32.27 7.40
C PHE A 204 -3.49 -33.58 7.81
N LYS A 205 -4.18 -33.64 8.95
CA LYS A 205 -4.87 -34.85 9.44
C LYS A 205 -6.00 -35.35 8.53
N TYR A 206 -6.55 -34.47 7.69
CA TYR A 206 -7.68 -34.77 6.81
C TYR A 206 -7.28 -34.96 5.34
N LEU A 207 -5.98 -34.89 5.05
CA LEU A 207 -5.52 -35.19 3.70
C LEU A 207 -5.74 -36.62 3.31
N PRO A 208 -6.03 -36.93 2.04
CA PRO A 208 -6.06 -38.26 1.54
C PRO A 208 -4.65 -38.90 1.64
N ASP A 209 -4.60 -40.19 1.85
CA ASP A 209 -3.37 -40.94 2.12
C ASP A 209 -2.28 -40.75 1.05
N PHE A 210 -2.66 -40.58 -0.20
CA PHE A 210 -1.73 -40.38 -1.31
C PHE A 210 -1.09 -38.99 -1.35
N PHE A 211 -1.59 -38.04 -0.55
CA PHE A 211 -0.98 -36.72 -0.36
C PHE A 211 -0.20 -36.58 0.95
N VAL A 212 -0.26 -37.61 1.80
CA VAL A 212 0.46 -37.62 3.06
C VAL A 212 1.85 -38.26 2.83
N PRO A 213 2.94 -37.48 2.84
CA PRO A 213 4.29 -38.08 2.77
C PRO A 213 4.62 -38.82 4.05
N ILE A 214 5.69 -39.60 4.02
CA ILE A 214 6.27 -40.17 5.23
C ILE A 214 6.66 -39.01 6.16
N TYR A 215 6.25 -39.11 7.42
CA TYR A 215 6.54 -38.06 8.41
C TYR A 215 6.97 -38.69 9.75
N ASP A 216 7.68 -37.90 10.55
CA ASP A 216 8.16 -38.30 11.86
C ASP A 216 7.01 -38.46 12.85
N THR A 217 6.90 -39.69 13.42
CA THR A 217 5.88 -40.04 14.41
C THR A 217 6.49 -40.40 15.77
N GLU A 218 7.79 -40.17 16.00
CA GLU A 218 8.44 -40.52 17.27
C GLU A 218 7.82 -39.86 18.50
N LYS A 219 7.35 -38.62 18.33
CA LYS A 219 6.66 -37.83 19.37
C LYS A 219 5.14 -37.97 19.32
N GLY A 220 4.62 -38.97 18.61
CA GLY A 220 3.20 -39.24 18.40
C GLY A 220 2.70 -38.86 17.01
N MET A 221 1.49 -39.31 16.66
CA MET A 221 0.90 -39.08 15.32
C MET A 221 0.51 -37.61 15.04
N THR A 222 0.50 -36.77 16.06
CA THR A 222 0.19 -35.33 15.92
C THR A 222 1.45 -34.51 16.15
N PRO A 223 1.99 -33.86 15.11
CA PRO A 223 3.15 -32.96 15.24
C PRO A 223 2.87 -31.81 16.21
N LYS A 224 3.77 -31.52 17.14
CA LYS A 224 3.61 -30.45 18.16
C LYS A 224 4.64 -29.34 18.07
N GLY A 225 5.87 -29.67 17.67
CA GLY A 225 6.97 -28.71 17.60
C GLY A 225 7.42 -28.38 16.17
N GLU A 226 7.30 -29.34 15.29
CA GLU A 226 7.65 -29.26 13.87
C GLU A 226 6.99 -30.40 13.10
N LEU A 227 6.83 -30.25 11.79
CA LEU A 227 6.38 -31.30 10.89
C LEU A 227 7.54 -31.69 9.98
N ARG A 228 8.11 -32.86 10.21
CA ARG A 228 9.24 -33.42 9.44
C ARG A 228 8.77 -34.52 8.50
N PHE A 229 9.12 -34.43 7.24
CA PHE A 229 8.80 -35.42 6.21
C PHE A 229 9.95 -36.41 5.98
N PHE A 230 10.44 -36.96 7.09
CA PHE A 230 11.42 -38.03 7.14
C PHE A 230 11.30 -38.74 8.49
N LYS A 231 11.84 -39.94 8.61
CA LYS A 231 11.93 -40.68 9.87
C LYS A 231 13.29 -40.45 10.49
N THR A 232 13.34 -40.21 11.77
CA THR A 232 14.59 -40.23 12.51
C THR A 232 15.01 -41.68 12.72
N ASN A 233 16.12 -42.13 12.12
CA ASN A 233 16.63 -43.47 12.32
C ASN A 233 17.05 -43.64 13.77
N LYS A 234 16.48 -44.62 14.49
CA LYS A 234 17.02 -45.01 15.79
C LYS A 234 18.42 -45.59 15.57
N ARG A 235 19.42 -45.16 16.35
CA ARG A 235 20.75 -45.77 16.38
C ARG A 235 20.61 -47.29 16.52
N GLY A 236 20.98 -48.06 15.49
CA GLY A 236 20.96 -49.53 15.49
C GLY A 236 19.92 -50.23 14.60
N ALA A 237 19.12 -49.50 13.81
CA ALA A 237 18.32 -50.11 12.76
C ALA A 237 19.25 -50.52 11.60
N THR A 238 19.40 -51.81 11.35
CA THR A 238 19.99 -52.36 10.12
C THR A 238 19.17 -51.83 8.93
N GLU A 239 19.87 -51.39 7.90
CA GLU A 239 19.29 -51.03 6.62
C GLU A 239 18.55 -52.20 6.03
N ASP A 240 17.23 -52.34 6.28
CA ASP A 240 16.36 -53.18 5.49
C ASP A 240 16.11 -52.52 4.15
N SER A 241 16.86 -52.99 3.18
CA SER A 241 17.16 -52.47 1.86
C SER A 241 16.02 -52.54 0.84
N PHE A 242 14.74 -52.56 1.21
CA PHE A 242 13.64 -52.68 0.24
C PHE A 242 12.51 -51.67 0.36
N ALA A 243 12.69 -50.61 1.10
CA ALA A 243 11.84 -49.45 0.97
C ALA A 243 12.72 -48.20 0.99
N GLU A 244 13.38 -47.91 -0.11
CA GLU A 244 13.64 -46.50 -0.48
C GLU A 244 12.29 -45.81 -0.63
N LYS A 245 11.53 -45.81 0.43
CA LYS A 245 10.42 -44.86 0.60
C LYS A 245 11.08 -43.53 0.51
N ILE A 246 10.71 -42.79 -0.52
CA ILE A 246 11.26 -41.51 -0.87
C ILE A 246 11.00 -40.55 0.31
N GLU A 247 11.90 -40.55 1.27
CA GLU A 247 11.93 -39.51 2.31
C GLU A 247 12.21 -38.18 1.66
N LEU A 248 11.42 -37.17 2.02
CA LEU A 248 11.55 -35.88 1.38
C LEU A 248 12.64 -35.01 2.03
N GLU A 249 13.08 -35.37 3.25
CA GLU A 249 14.04 -34.56 4.03
C GLU A 249 13.62 -33.07 4.13
N SER A 250 12.34 -32.85 4.18
CA SER A 250 11.70 -31.55 4.19
C SER A 250 11.02 -31.31 5.53
N SER A 251 10.89 -30.04 5.93
CA SER A 251 10.29 -29.71 7.22
C SER A 251 9.49 -28.40 7.19
N ILE A 252 8.54 -28.31 8.13
CA ILE A 252 7.85 -27.07 8.46
C ILE A 252 8.09 -26.78 9.94
N THR A 253 8.69 -25.63 10.23
CA THR A 253 9.06 -25.20 11.58
C THR A 253 8.46 -23.84 11.91
N PHE A 254 8.27 -23.54 13.18
CA PHE A 254 7.90 -22.22 13.65
C PHE A 254 8.91 -21.72 14.69
N LYS A 255 9.11 -20.41 14.74
CA LYS A 255 10.05 -19.75 15.66
C LYS A 255 9.44 -18.47 16.24
N SER A 256 10.15 -17.90 17.22
CA SER A 256 9.80 -16.61 17.81
C SER A 256 9.77 -15.48 16.77
N SER A 257 9.17 -14.35 17.14
CA SER A 257 9.14 -13.15 16.30
C SER A 257 10.49 -12.43 16.16
N ASP A 258 11.52 -12.88 16.86
CA ASP A 258 12.88 -12.32 16.82
C ASP A 258 13.42 -12.27 15.39
N LYS A 259 14.12 -11.17 15.05
CA LYS A 259 14.60 -10.91 13.69
C LYS A 259 15.66 -11.91 13.21
N PHE A 260 16.45 -12.49 14.14
CA PHE A 260 17.52 -13.45 13.83
C PHE A 260 17.09 -14.91 13.98
N ALA A 261 15.83 -15.18 14.29
CA ALA A 261 15.36 -16.53 14.59
C ALA A 261 15.63 -17.54 13.46
N TYR A 262 15.63 -17.12 12.21
CA TYR A 262 15.93 -17.98 11.04
C TYR A 262 17.30 -17.70 10.42
N ASP A 263 18.12 -16.84 10.99
CA ASP A 263 19.44 -16.52 10.45
C ASP A 263 20.29 -17.77 10.20
N GLY A 264 20.99 -17.81 9.06
CA GLY A 264 21.80 -18.95 8.63
C GLY A 264 21.02 -20.19 8.13
N MET A 265 19.69 -20.15 8.13
CA MET A 265 18.85 -21.28 7.65
C MET A 265 18.46 -21.10 6.17
N LYS A 266 18.45 -22.22 5.43
CA LYS A 266 17.95 -22.26 4.06
C LYS A 266 16.44 -22.52 4.07
N ILE A 267 15.64 -21.56 3.58
CA ILE A 267 14.18 -21.59 3.61
C ILE A 267 13.63 -21.48 2.19
N HIS A 268 12.64 -22.32 1.85
CA HIS A 268 12.00 -22.35 0.53
C HIS A 268 10.58 -21.78 0.54
N ARG A 269 9.93 -21.79 1.72
CA ARG A 269 8.68 -21.09 1.98
C ARG A 269 8.77 -20.42 3.34
N TYR A 270 8.44 -19.15 3.39
CA TYR A 270 8.43 -18.39 4.64
C TYR A 270 7.10 -17.69 4.82
N LEU A 271 6.59 -17.70 6.03
CA LEU A 271 5.40 -16.96 6.43
C LEU A 271 5.70 -16.06 7.62
N ALA A 272 5.40 -14.78 7.46
CA ALA A 272 5.23 -13.84 8.55
C ALA A 272 3.73 -13.51 8.69
N ASP A 273 3.03 -14.25 9.54
CA ASP A 273 1.60 -14.00 9.79
C ASP A 273 1.41 -12.87 10.79
N GLU A 274 0.37 -12.05 10.58
CA GLU A 274 0.07 -10.85 11.37
C GLU A 274 1.31 -9.93 11.56
N ALA A 275 2.11 -9.78 10.48
CA ALA A 275 3.38 -9.08 10.50
C ALA A 275 3.27 -7.62 10.96
N GLY A 276 2.21 -6.89 10.56
CA GLY A 276 1.94 -5.52 10.99
C GLY A 276 1.43 -5.36 12.43
N LYS A 277 1.48 -6.45 13.24
CA LYS A 277 1.09 -6.46 14.67
C LYS A 277 2.21 -6.97 15.56
N THR A 278 3.43 -7.03 15.04
CA THR A 278 4.57 -7.53 15.79
C THR A 278 5.15 -6.41 16.65
N LYS A 279 4.89 -6.46 17.96
CA LYS A 279 5.41 -5.48 18.91
C LYS A 279 6.90 -5.67 19.15
N ASN A 280 7.63 -4.57 19.34
CA ASN A 280 9.05 -4.55 19.72
C ASN A 280 10.00 -5.24 18.72
N VAL A 281 9.57 -5.46 17.49
CA VAL A 281 10.41 -6.01 16.42
C VAL A 281 10.19 -5.19 15.16
N ASP A 282 11.26 -4.68 14.59
CA ASP A 282 11.24 -4.06 13.28
C ASP A 282 11.04 -5.13 12.20
N VAL A 283 9.88 -5.10 11.54
CA VAL A 283 9.51 -6.08 10.51
C VAL A 283 10.36 -5.90 9.26
N TYR A 284 10.79 -4.68 8.96
CA TYR A 284 11.65 -4.41 7.83
C TYR A 284 13.06 -4.95 8.05
N GLU A 285 13.64 -4.73 9.23
CA GLU A 285 14.93 -5.34 9.60
C GLU A 285 14.85 -6.87 9.63
N ARG A 286 13.75 -7.44 10.15
CA ARG A 286 13.55 -8.90 10.11
C ARG A 286 13.51 -9.41 8.67
N HIS A 287 12.86 -8.69 7.77
CA HIS A 287 12.85 -9.05 6.35
C HIS A 287 14.26 -9.01 5.74
N GLN A 288 15.09 -8.04 6.11
CA GLN A 288 16.48 -7.97 5.64
C GLN A 288 17.30 -9.22 6.02
N VAL A 289 17.03 -9.85 7.16
CA VAL A 289 17.66 -11.13 7.54
C VAL A 289 17.05 -12.28 6.76
N VAL A 290 15.73 -12.39 6.72
CA VAL A 290 15.00 -13.49 6.07
C VAL A 290 15.28 -13.57 4.58
N GLN A 291 15.47 -12.44 3.87
CA GLN A 291 15.76 -12.46 2.44
C GLN A 291 17.02 -13.28 2.07
N PHE A 292 18.04 -13.28 2.93
CA PHE A 292 19.24 -14.11 2.72
C PHE A 292 18.95 -15.61 2.91
N CYS A 293 18.00 -15.95 3.79
CA CYS A 293 17.56 -17.34 3.97
C CYS A 293 16.79 -17.88 2.73
N LEU A 294 16.22 -16.98 1.91
CA LEU A 294 15.48 -17.32 0.70
C LEU A 294 16.35 -17.33 -0.56
N GLN A 295 17.63 -17.06 -0.43
CA GLN A 295 18.56 -16.95 -1.55
C GLN A 295 19.74 -17.93 -1.35
N GLN A 296 20.30 -18.35 -2.46
CA GLN A 296 21.57 -19.07 -2.50
C GLN A 296 22.38 -18.43 -3.62
N GLU A 297 23.46 -17.76 -3.24
CA GLU A 297 24.22 -16.90 -4.15
C GLU A 297 23.29 -15.84 -4.79
N GLU A 298 23.22 -15.76 -6.11
CA GLU A 298 22.36 -14.84 -6.85
C GLU A 298 20.92 -15.37 -7.03
N ASN A 299 20.68 -16.67 -6.76
CA ASN A 299 19.44 -17.32 -7.08
C ASN A 299 18.44 -17.27 -5.91
N ILE A 300 17.22 -16.88 -6.21
CA ILE A 300 16.10 -16.98 -5.27
C ILE A 300 15.61 -18.43 -5.23
N ILE A 301 15.83 -19.11 -4.10
CA ILE A 301 15.45 -20.50 -3.88
C ILE A 301 14.13 -20.63 -3.12
N GLY A 302 13.71 -19.59 -2.45
CA GLY A 302 12.51 -19.55 -1.61
C GLY A 302 11.59 -18.38 -1.90
N LYS A 303 10.38 -18.44 -1.36
CA LYS A 303 9.37 -17.38 -1.47
C LYS A 303 8.78 -17.06 -0.11
N ALA A 304 8.63 -15.79 0.20
CA ALA A 304 8.01 -15.29 1.43
C ALA A 304 6.57 -14.85 1.19
N LEU A 305 5.75 -15.01 2.21
CA LEU A 305 4.42 -14.44 2.32
C LEU A 305 4.32 -13.68 3.65
N TYR A 306 4.13 -12.37 3.56
CA TYR A 306 3.84 -11.51 4.70
C TYR A 306 2.36 -11.20 4.69
N THR A 307 1.65 -11.54 5.76
CA THR A 307 0.19 -11.31 5.85
C THR A 307 -0.14 -10.48 7.07
N THR A 308 -1.06 -9.53 6.93
CA THR A 308 -1.57 -8.78 8.07
C THR A 308 -2.96 -8.18 7.83
N THR A 309 -3.59 -7.82 8.93
CA THR A 309 -4.51 -6.70 9.05
C THR A 309 -3.76 -5.64 9.84
N VAL A 310 -3.57 -4.44 9.32
CA VAL A 310 -2.75 -3.41 9.96
C VAL A 310 -3.37 -2.99 11.30
N GLU A 311 -2.56 -2.88 12.32
CA GLU A 311 -2.89 -2.27 13.62
C GLU A 311 -2.27 -0.87 13.72
N GLU A 312 -2.34 -0.27 14.90
CA GLU A 312 -1.77 1.05 15.15
C GLU A 312 -0.27 1.12 14.86
N MET A 313 0.20 2.28 14.44
CA MET A 313 1.60 2.44 14.00
C MET A 313 2.60 2.09 15.08
N GLU A 314 2.26 2.37 16.35
CA GLU A 314 3.06 2.05 17.53
C GLU A 314 3.15 0.55 17.83
N ASP A 315 2.17 -0.22 17.39
CA ASP A 315 2.07 -1.66 17.60
C ASP A 315 2.65 -2.52 16.45
N GLY A 316 3.64 -1.98 15.71
CA GLY A 316 4.33 -2.66 14.60
C GLY A 316 3.85 -2.25 13.20
N GLY A 317 2.86 -1.38 13.11
CA GLY A 317 2.34 -0.86 11.83
C GLY A 317 3.35 -0.02 11.06
N ALA A 318 4.19 0.75 11.75
CA ALA A 318 5.16 1.66 11.12
C ALA A 318 6.21 0.91 10.29
N SER A 319 6.93 -0.05 10.88
CA SER A 319 7.95 -0.83 10.16
C SER A 319 7.34 -1.71 9.06
N PHE A 320 6.10 -2.17 9.24
CA PHE A 320 5.36 -2.87 8.19
C PHE A 320 4.99 -1.92 7.04
N LYS A 321 4.59 -0.67 7.31
CA LYS A 321 4.34 0.36 6.29
C LYS A 321 5.60 0.67 5.47
N GLU A 322 6.77 0.73 6.12
CA GLU A 322 8.05 0.89 5.42
C GLU A 322 8.33 -0.29 4.50
N LEU A 323 8.16 -1.53 4.99
CA LEU A 323 8.29 -2.72 4.17
C LEU A 323 7.31 -2.73 3.01
N TRP A 324 6.05 -2.31 3.24
CA TRP A 324 5.05 -2.15 2.18
C TRP A 324 5.52 -1.17 1.10
N LYS A 325 5.95 0.03 1.47
CA LYS A 325 6.44 1.04 0.52
C LYS A 325 7.64 0.54 -0.29
N ALA A 326 8.55 -0.20 0.33
CA ALA A 326 9.71 -0.81 -0.33
C ALA A 326 9.35 -1.97 -1.28
N SER A 327 8.08 -2.41 -1.29
CA SER A 327 7.59 -3.59 -2.03
C SER A 327 6.79 -3.23 -3.29
N ASP A 328 6.81 -1.99 -3.74
CA ASP A 328 6.04 -1.55 -4.90
C ASP A 328 6.60 -2.14 -6.20
N GLN A 329 5.86 -3.09 -6.80
CA GLN A 329 6.24 -3.76 -8.04
C GLN A 329 6.21 -2.87 -9.29
N LEU A 330 5.65 -1.67 -9.20
CA LEU A 330 5.69 -0.69 -10.29
C LEU A 330 7.02 0.08 -10.31
N HIS A 331 7.76 0.08 -9.18
CA HIS A 331 9.06 0.72 -9.01
C HIS A 331 10.16 -0.32 -8.79
N LYS A 332 10.77 -0.78 -9.88
CA LYS A 332 11.85 -1.79 -9.87
C LYS A 332 13.19 -1.15 -10.21
N ASN A 333 14.25 -1.65 -9.57
CA ASN A 333 15.63 -1.29 -9.89
C ASN A 333 16.10 -1.89 -11.24
N ALA A 334 17.33 -1.59 -11.66
CA ALA A 334 17.91 -2.09 -12.90
C ALA A 334 17.96 -3.63 -13.00
N ASN A 335 17.96 -4.34 -11.85
CA ASN A 335 17.94 -5.80 -11.79
C ASN A 335 16.51 -6.38 -11.81
N GLY A 336 15.48 -5.57 -12.04
CA GLY A 336 14.08 -5.98 -12.08
C GLY A 336 13.49 -6.33 -10.71
N ARG A 337 14.10 -5.91 -9.59
CA ARG A 337 13.66 -6.15 -8.21
C ARG A 337 13.10 -4.86 -7.60
N THR A 338 12.08 -4.97 -6.76
CA THR A 338 11.68 -3.90 -5.84
C THR A 338 12.76 -3.71 -4.76
N MET A 339 12.70 -2.64 -3.98
CA MET A 339 13.67 -2.38 -2.92
C MET A 339 13.70 -3.51 -1.87
N SER A 340 12.55 -4.08 -1.49
CA SER A 340 12.45 -5.22 -0.57
C SER A 340 12.57 -6.58 -1.27
N GLY A 341 12.42 -6.64 -2.60
CA GLY A 341 12.26 -7.89 -3.35
C GLY A 341 10.86 -8.50 -3.26
N LEU A 342 9.94 -7.94 -2.47
CA LEU A 342 8.55 -8.39 -2.35
C LEU A 342 7.63 -7.61 -3.31
N TYR A 343 6.43 -8.15 -3.57
CA TYR A 343 5.36 -7.48 -4.31
C TYR A 343 4.15 -7.22 -3.41
N GLN A 344 3.52 -6.08 -3.58
CA GLN A 344 2.34 -5.67 -2.84
C GLN A 344 1.08 -6.37 -3.34
N TYR A 345 0.24 -6.81 -2.42
CA TYR A 345 -1.11 -7.30 -2.69
C TYR A 345 -2.09 -6.72 -1.68
N PHE A 346 -3.04 -5.92 -2.17
CA PHE A 346 -4.09 -5.32 -1.35
C PHE A 346 -5.46 -5.80 -1.82
N MET A 347 -6.33 -6.18 -0.89
CA MET A 347 -7.70 -6.55 -1.18
C MET A 347 -8.67 -5.67 -0.39
N PRO A 348 -9.40 -4.76 -1.06
CA PRO A 348 -10.38 -3.89 -0.41
C PRO A 348 -11.47 -4.68 0.33
N ALA A 349 -11.87 -4.19 1.50
CA ALA A 349 -12.85 -4.87 2.34
C ALA A 349 -14.20 -5.09 1.64
N TYR A 350 -14.67 -4.14 0.85
CA TYR A 350 -15.94 -4.23 0.14
C TYR A 350 -15.98 -5.33 -0.94
N ARG A 351 -14.83 -5.79 -1.43
CA ARG A 351 -14.73 -6.91 -2.37
C ARG A 351 -14.82 -8.29 -1.70
N THR A 352 -14.94 -8.33 -0.38
CA THR A 352 -14.81 -9.56 0.41
C THR A 352 -16.05 -9.87 1.25
N LEU A 353 -17.22 -9.36 0.85
CA LEU A 353 -18.48 -9.53 1.58
C LEU A 353 -19.64 -9.79 0.60
N PHE A 354 -20.70 -10.45 1.08
CA PHE A 354 -21.90 -10.75 0.31
C PHE A 354 -21.65 -11.51 -1.00
N TYR A 355 -20.94 -12.63 -0.88
CA TYR A 355 -20.69 -13.50 -2.04
C TYR A 355 -21.99 -14.17 -2.51
N ASP A 356 -22.17 -14.19 -3.82
CA ASP A 356 -23.17 -15.02 -4.46
C ASP A 356 -22.70 -16.50 -4.51
N LYS A 357 -23.59 -17.39 -4.99
CA LYS A 357 -23.26 -18.81 -5.13
C LYS A 357 -22.13 -19.12 -6.12
N TYR A 358 -21.76 -18.17 -6.97
CA TYR A 358 -20.68 -18.29 -7.94
C TYR A 358 -19.36 -17.69 -7.43
N GLY A 359 -19.37 -17.17 -6.20
CA GLY A 359 -18.18 -16.59 -5.55
C GLY A 359 -17.87 -15.13 -5.92
N PHE A 360 -18.82 -14.40 -6.51
CA PHE A 360 -18.68 -12.97 -6.77
C PHE A 360 -19.25 -12.17 -5.59
N ALA A 361 -18.48 -11.19 -5.14
CA ALA A 361 -18.93 -10.26 -4.11
C ALA A 361 -19.91 -9.21 -4.68
N ASP A 362 -20.94 -8.87 -3.93
CA ASP A 362 -21.79 -7.71 -4.21
C ASP A 362 -21.11 -6.45 -3.65
N GLU A 363 -20.23 -5.85 -4.45
CA GLU A 363 -19.40 -4.72 -4.04
C GLU A 363 -20.22 -3.49 -3.62
N GLU A 364 -21.32 -3.20 -4.33
CA GLU A 364 -22.17 -2.04 -4.03
C GLU A 364 -22.93 -2.22 -2.71
N LYS A 365 -23.48 -3.41 -2.47
CA LYS A 365 -24.11 -3.74 -1.20
C LYS A 365 -23.10 -3.70 -0.05
N ALA A 366 -21.91 -4.21 -0.28
CA ALA A 366 -20.84 -4.21 0.70
C ALA A 366 -20.36 -2.79 1.05
N LYS A 367 -20.18 -1.90 0.06
CA LYS A 367 -19.85 -0.50 0.30
C LYS A 367 -20.92 0.20 1.13
N LYS A 368 -22.19 0.06 0.76
CA LYS A 368 -23.31 0.63 1.52
C LYS A 368 -23.33 0.15 2.97
N PHE A 369 -23.10 -1.15 3.19
CA PHE A 369 -23.01 -1.73 4.53
C PHE A 369 -21.87 -1.09 5.34
N TYR A 370 -20.64 -1.07 4.80
CA TYR A 370 -19.51 -0.50 5.52
C TYR A 370 -19.63 1.00 5.77
N LEU A 371 -20.20 1.77 4.83
CA LEU A 371 -20.43 3.20 5.02
C LEU A 371 -21.49 3.47 6.11
N ALA A 372 -22.53 2.65 6.20
CA ALA A 372 -23.51 2.75 7.28
C ALA A 372 -22.88 2.44 8.66
N GLU A 373 -22.03 1.41 8.75
CA GLU A 373 -21.27 1.09 9.97
C GLU A 373 -20.31 2.22 10.36
N ARG A 374 -19.61 2.83 9.38
CA ARG A 374 -18.75 3.98 9.63
C ARG A 374 -19.53 5.18 10.15
N ALA A 375 -20.66 5.50 9.55
CA ALA A 375 -21.54 6.59 10.00
C ALA A 375 -22.05 6.38 11.44
N ALA A 376 -22.38 5.14 11.82
CA ALA A 376 -22.79 4.84 13.19
C ALA A 376 -21.66 5.04 14.22
N LEU A 377 -20.41 5.00 13.80
CA LEU A 377 -19.22 5.18 14.64
C LEU A 377 -18.67 6.63 14.66
N GLU A 378 -19.28 7.56 13.91
CA GLU A 378 -18.82 8.97 13.85
C GLU A 378 -18.81 9.67 15.22
N VAL A 379 -19.59 9.19 16.17
CA VAL A 379 -19.61 9.71 17.55
C VAL A 379 -18.38 9.30 18.38
N ASP A 380 -17.63 8.29 17.94
CA ASP A 380 -16.38 7.82 18.57
C ASP A 380 -15.27 7.72 17.53
N PRO A 381 -14.45 8.78 17.37
CA PRO A 381 -13.37 8.82 16.38
C PRO A 381 -12.38 7.66 16.49
N ARG A 382 -12.08 7.19 17.71
CA ARG A 382 -11.14 6.06 17.92
C ARG A 382 -11.73 4.74 17.42
N ALA A 383 -13.01 4.49 17.74
CA ALA A 383 -13.71 3.30 17.25
C ALA A 383 -13.81 3.32 15.73
N LEU A 384 -14.13 4.49 15.15
CA LEU A 384 -14.23 4.67 13.72
C LEU A 384 -12.88 4.41 13.00
N ALA A 385 -11.79 5.01 13.46
CA ALA A 385 -10.47 4.81 12.89
C ALA A 385 -10.02 3.34 12.98
N SER A 386 -10.24 2.70 14.13
CA SER A 386 -9.99 1.26 14.28
C SER A 386 -10.84 0.41 13.33
N TYR A 387 -12.09 0.80 13.08
CA TYR A 387 -12.98 0.10 12.14
C TYR A 387 -12.50 0.25 10.70
N ILE A 388 -12.10 1.47 10.29
CA ILE A 388 -11.57 1.78 8.96
C ILE A 388 -10.30 0.95 8.70
N ARG A 389 -9.31 0.97 9.61
CA ARG A 389 -8.09 0.16 9.48
C ARG A 389 -8.37 -1.33 9.33
N LYS A 390 -9.35 -1.87 10.06
CA LYS A 390 -9.71 -3.29 10.02
C LYS A 390 -10.54 -3.69 8.80
N ASN A 391 -11.21 -2.72 8.17
CA ASN A 391 -12.04 -2.89 6.98
C ASN A 391 -11.72 -1.83 5.92
N PRO A 392 -10.47 -1.76 5.42
CA PRO A 392 -10.02 -0.68 4.56
C PRO A 392 -10.59 -0.83 3.15
N PHE A 393 -10.92 0.31 2.53
CA PHE A 393 -11.28 0.41 1.11
C PHE A 393 -10.07 0.71 0.25
N THR A 394 -9.09 1.40 0.82
CA THR A 394 -7.81 1.74 0.18
C THR A 394 -6.64 1.33 1.08
N ILE A 395 -5.43 1.31 0.52
CA ILE A 395 -4.24 0.98 1.31
C ILE A 395 -3.90 2.08 2.31
N GLU A 396 -4.23 3.34 1.99
CA GLU A 396 -4.08 4.48 2.86
C GLU A 396 -4.94 4.32 4.11
N GLU A 397 -6.20 3.89 3.96
CA GLU A 397 -7.07 3.54 5.07
C GLU A 397 -6.53 2.40 5.95
N ALA A 398 -5.87 1.41 5.35
CA ALA A 398 -5.25 0.32 6.10
C ALA A 398 -4.11 0.83 7.00
N PHE A 399 -3.38 1.84 6.55
CA PHE A 399 -2.31 2.50 7.29
C PHE A 399 -2.75 3.80 7.98
N PHE A 400 -4.05 4.00 8.10
CA PHE A 400 -4.60 5.13 8.82
C PHE A 400 -4.12 5.11 10.27
N SER A 401 -3.39 6.13 10.66
CA SER A 401 -2.99 6.36 12.05
C SER A 401 -3.91 7.42 12.62
N GLU A 402 -4.61 7.10 13.71
CA GLU A 402 -4.88 8.14 14.67
C GLU A 402 -3.51 8.50 15.26
N ALA A 403 -2.87 9.51 14.71
CA ALA A 403 -1.92 10.21 15.54
C ALA A 403 -2.74 10.68 16.75
N GLU A 404 -2.42 10.23 17.95
CA GLU A 404 -2.90 10.87 19.18
C GLU A 404 -2.57 12.37 19.18
N SER A 405 -1.89 12.82 18.15
CA SER A 405 -1.41 14.17 17.86
C SER A 405 -1.98 14.80 16.59
N CYS A 406 -2.87 14.17 15.79
CA CYS A 406 -3.48 14.92 14.69
C CYS A 406 -4.39 16.00 15.27
N LEU A 407 -3.98 17.24 15.08
CA LEU A 407 -4.69 18.40 15.60
C LEU A 407 -5.97 18.70 14.81
N TYR A 408 -6.11 18.12 13.59
CA TYR A 408 -7.15 18.46 12.62
C TYR A 408 -8.11 17.29 12.37
N ASP A 409 -9.24 17.55 11.69
CA ASP A 409 -10.17 16.50 11.26
C ASP A 409 -9.52 15.57 10.21
N ALA A 410 -8.88 14.53 10.73
CA ALA A 410 -8.20 13.52 9.93
C ALA A 410 -9.14 12.82 8.93
N MET A 411 -10.45 12.75 9.18
CA MET A 411 -11.41 12.13 8.26
C MET A 411 -11.64 12.98 7.02
N LYS A 412 -11.81 14.30 7.20
CA LYS A 412 -11.97 15.21 6.07
C LYS A 412 -10.74 15.23 5.20
N ILE A 413 -9.54 15.26 5.82
CA ILE A 413 -8.27 15.20 5.11
C ILE A 413 -8.13 13.90 4.31
N ASN A 414 -8.41 12.75 4.92
CA ASN A 414 -8.32 11.45 4.22
C ASN A 414 -9.34 11.32 3.07
N ARG A 415 -10.57 11.79 3.24
CA ARG A 415 -11.54 11.84 2.13
C ARG A 415 -11.02 12.66 0.96
N GLN A 416 -10.32 13.77 1.23
CA GLN A 416 -9.72 14.57 0.18
C GLN A 416 -8.53 13.86 -0.47
N ILE A 417 -7.65 13.20 0.28
CA ILE A 417 -6.57 12.36 -0.26
C ILE A 417 -7.14 11.28 -1.17
N GLU A 418 -8.21 10.59 -0.74
CA GLU A 418 -8.88 9.59 -1.57
C GLU A 418 -9.43 10.17 -2.87
N SER A 419 -10.07 11.34 -2.81
CA SER A 419 -10.67 11.98 -3.99
C SER A 419 -9.66 12.31 -5.08
N ILE A 420 -8.42 12.66 -4.69
CA ILE A 420 -7.34 13.02 -5.62
C ILE A 420 -6.45 11.84 -6.02
N THR A 421 -6.41 10.75 -5.23
CA THR A 421 -5.49 9.61 -5.46
C THR A 421 -5.76 8.89 -6.79
N TRP A 422 -7.00 8.86 -7.25
CA TRP A 422 -7.41 8.17 -8.48
C TRP A 422 -7.51 9.10 -9.70
N VAL A 423 -7.24 10.39 -9.51
CA VAL A 423 -7.25 11.38 -10.59
C VAL A 423 -5.86 11.42 -11.23
N ASN A 424 -5.82 11.56 -12.56
CA ASN A 424 -4.55 11.70 -13.26
C ASN A 424 -3.82 12.96 -12.79
N GLU A 425 -2.54 12.87 -12.48
CA GLU A 425 -1.71 13.99 -11.98
C GLU A 425 -1.87 15.24 -12.83
N LYS A 426 -1.96 15.13 -14.14
CA LYS A 426 -2.13 16.26 -15.08
C LYS A 426 -3.49 16.97 -14.98
N GLU A 427 -4.49 16.29 -14.42
CA GLU A 427 -5.81 16.89 -14.15
C GLU A 427 -5.82 17.66 -12.83
N LEU A 428 -4.90 17.32 -11.91
CA LEU A 428 -4.76 17.97 -10.62
C LEU A 428 -3.90 19.23 -10.74
N TYR A 429 -2.70 19.11 -11.32
CA TYR A 429 -1.75 20.23 -11.41
C TYR A 429 -0.80 20.10 -12.61
N LEU A 430 -0.23 21.23 -12.99
CA LEU A 430 0.85 21.32 -13.96
C LEU A 430 2.19 21.38 -13.22
N ARG A 431 3.11 20.51 -13.55
CA ARG A 431 4.46 20.53 -13.00
C ARG A 431 5.38 21.38 -13.88
N GLY A 432 6.21 22.23 -13.29
CA GLY A 432 7.10 23.10 -14.07
C GLY A 432 8.02 23.99 -13.25
N GLU A 433 8.55 25.01 -13.92
CA GLU A 433 9.48 26.00 -13.37
C GLU A 433 9.02 27.41 -13.72
N PHE A 434 9.15 28.34 -12.77
CA PHE A 434 9.07 29.78 -13.07
C PHE A 434 10.44 30.26 -13.54
N VAL A 435 10.49 30.83 -14.72
CA VAL A 435 11.72 31.28 -15.37
C VAL A 435 11.60 32.72 -15.82
N TRP A 436 12.70 33.49 -15.72
CA TRP A 436 12.77 34.81 -16.31
C TRP A 436 12.70 34.76 -17.82
N GLU A 437 11.96 35.67 -18.44
CA GLU A 437 11.86 35.78 -19.89
C GLU A 437 13.26 36.01 -20.50
N ASN A 438 13.61 35.21 -21.52
CA ASN A 438 14.92 35.17 -22.15
C ASN A 438 16.12 34.92 -21.20
N GLY A 439 15.86 34.49 -19.96
CA GLY A 439 16.89 34.26 -18.95
C GLY A 439 17.40 35.54 -18.28
N GLU A 440 16.83 36.71 -18.59
CA GLU A 440 17.22 38.00 -18.03
C GLU A 440 16.45 38.29 -16.74
N ARG A 441 17.15 38.51 -15.63
CA ARG A 441 16.58 38.78 -14.31
C ARG A 441 15.77 40.09 -14.37
N ASP A 442 14.71 40.09 -13.55
CA ASP A 442 13.82 41.26 -13.35
C ASP A 442 12.98 41.63 -14.58
N THR A 443 12.93 40.76 -15.56
CA THR A 443 11.99 40.80 -16.68
C THR A 443 10.67 40.14 -16.29
N ARG A 444 9.87 39.80 -17.26
CA ARG A 444 8.65 39.03 -17.05
C ARG A 444 8.98 37.60 -16.63
N VAL A 445 8.18 37.01 -15.76
CA VAL A 445 8.29 35.61 -15.38
C VAL A 445 7.32 34.76 -16.20
N LEU A 446 7.82 33.66 -16.77
CA LEU A 446 7.06 32.68 -17.53
C LEU A 446 7.02 31.35 -16.75
N PHE A 447 5.90 30.63 -16.86
CA PHE A 447 5.84 29.25 -16.38
C PHE A 447 6.20 28.31 -17.52
N LYS A 448 7.19 27.45 -17.31
CA LYS A 448 7.65 26.44 -18.26
C LYS A 448 7.34 25.06 -17.71
N ALA A 449 6.42 24.33 -18.38
CA ALA A 449 6.10 22.97 -18.00
C ALA A 449 7.32 22.04 -18.12
N SER A 450 7.54 21.20 -17.10
CA SER A 450 8.66 20.24 -17.04
C SER A 450 8.29 19.08 -16.11
N SER A 451 8.54 17.84 -16.54
CA SER A 451 8.28 16.66 -15.72
C SER A 451 9.09 16.61 -14.41
N ASN A 452 10.24 17.29 -14.38
CA ASN A 452 11.12 17.38 -13.20
C ASN A 452 11.05 18.76 -12.54
N GLY A 453 10.02 19.56 -12.86
CA GLY A 453 9.84 20.89 -12.28
C GLY A 453 9.55 20.84 -10.79
N LYS A 454 9.97 21.88 -10.08
CA LYS A 454 9.85 22.01 -8.62
C LYS A 454 8.49 22.54 -8.17
N PHE A 455 7.76 23.22 -9.07
CA PHE A 455 6.48 23.81 -8.78
C PHE A 455 5.34 22.94 -9.28
N LEU A 456 4.35 22.72 -8.42
CA LEU A 456 3.06 22.15 -8.79
C LEU A 456 2.05 23.30 -8.84
N VAL A 457 1.51 23.58 -10.02
CA VAL A 457 0.55 24.66 -10.25
C VAL A 457 -0.83 24.06 -10.51
N HIS A 458 -1.85 24.45 -9.76
CA HIS A 458 -3.23 23.97 -9.87
C HIS A 458 -3.69 23.99 -11.33
N SER A 459 -4.28 22.92 -11.84
CA SER A 459 -4.61 22.73 -13.27
C SER A 459 -5.55 23.79 -13.85
N LYS A 460 -6.40 24.41 -13.04
CA LYS A 460 -7.28 25.51 -13.46
C LYS A 460 -6.57 26.87 -13.56
N VAL A 461 -5.32 26.98 -13.12
CA VAL A 461 -4.52 28.20 -13.32
C VAL A 461 -4.06 28.23 -14.77
N ASN A 462 -4.41 29.28 -15.51
CA ASN A 462 -3.87 29.52 -16.86
C ASN A 462 -2.61 30.39 -16.79
N PRO A 463 -1.40 29.81 -16.78
CA PRO A 463 -0.17 30.58 -16.60
C PRO A 463 0.19 31.47 -17.82
N LEU A 464 -0.55 31.33 -18.91
CA LEU A 464 -0.37 32.14 -20.13
C LEU A 464 -1.21 33.45 -20.11
N ASP A 465 -2.06 33.62 -19.12
CA ASP A 465 -2.87 34.85 -18.99
C ASP A 465 -2.01 36.02 -18.53
N THR A 466 -1.56 36.79 -19.53
CA THR A 466 -0.66 37.93 -19.32
C THR A 466 -1.35 39.15 -18.72
N SER A 467 -2.69 39.21 -18.78
CA SER A 467 -3.46 40.29 -18.20
C SER A 467 -3.61 40.16 -16.68
N PHE A 468 -3.44 38.95 -16.18
CA PHE A 468 -3.68 38.57 -14.80
C PHE A 468 -2.41 38.40 -13.97
N TYR A 469 -1.33 37.89 -14.61
CA TYR A 469 -0.05 37.64 -13.96
C TYR A 469 1.02 38.68 -14.33
N ASN A 470 2.13 38.72 -13.60
CA ASN A 470 3.22 39.67 -13.74
C ASN A 470 2.79 41.15 -13.51
N GLN A 471 1.83 41.35 -12.64
CA GLN A 471 1.34 42.71 -12.29
C GLN A 471 2.31 43.33 -11.27
N VAL A 472 3.41 43.88 -11.79
CA VAL A 472 4.51 44.46 -11.00
C VAL A 472 4.83 45.85 -11.56
N GLU A 473 4.98 46.81 -10.67
CA GLU A 473 5.36 48.19 -11.02
C GLU A 473 6.81 48.46 -10.58
N ASN A 474 7.53 49.20 -11.40
CA ASN A 474 8.90 49.56 -11.11
C ASN A 474 8.95 50.99 -10.54
N TYR A 475 9.52 51.14 -9.34
CA TYR A 475 9.78 52.43 -8.69
C TYR A 475 11.30 52.62 -8.52
N GLY A 476 11.95 53.18 -9.52
CA GLY A 476 13.40 53.27 -9.55
C GLY A 476 14.03 51.84 -9.54
N THR A 477 14.81 51.56 -8.52
CA THR A 477 15.43 50.23 -8.31
C THR A 477 14.52 49.25 -7.57
N LYS A 478 13.35 49.70 -7.09
CA LYS A 478 12.43 48.85 -6.31
C LYS A 478 11.24 48.38 -7.14
N LYS A 479 10.79 47.18 -6.84
CA LYS A 479 9.63 46.56 -7.46
C LYS A 479 8.47 46.50 -6.48
N VAL A 480 7.26 46.76 -6.98
CA VAL A 480 6.03 46.83 -6.15
C VAL A 480 4.99 45.88 -6.72
N PRO A 481 4.47 44.92 -5.92
CA PRO A 481 3.41 44.02 -6.36
C PRO A 481 2.05 44.72 -6.46
N LYS A 482 1.24 44.37 -7.47
CA LYS A 482 -0.08 44.95 -7.73
C LYS A 482 -1.27 44.04 -7.45
N ASN A 483 -1.05 42.71 -7.33
CA ASN A 483 -2.10 41.72 -7.07
C ASN A 483 -2.19 41.30 -5.59
N THR A 484 -1.74 42.18 -4.68
CA THR A 484 -1.73 41.87 -3.23
C THR A 484 -3.14 41.64 -2.67
N HIS A 485 -4.17 42.16 -3.34
CA HIS A 485 -5.58 41.94 -2.99
C HIS A 485 -6.09 40.56 -3.41
N LYS A 486 -5.46 39.92 -4.43
CA LYS A 486 -5.89 38.59 -4.96
C LYS A 486 -5.11 37.45 -4.42
N PHE A 487 -3.79 37.58 -4.30
CA PHE A 487 -2.90 36.48 -3.94
C PHE A 487 -2.05 36.83 -2.72
N VAL A 488 -1.54 35.76 -2.10
CA VAL A 488 -0.54 35.86 -1.03
C VAL A 488 0.29 34.58 -1.02
N ILE A 489 1.53 34.68 -0.57
CA ILE A 489 2.45 33.56 -0.41
C ILE A 489 2.81 33.42 1.07
N GLY A 490 2.76 32.19 1.58
CA GLY A 490 3.41 31.81 2.83
C GLY A 490 4.60 30.91 2.53
N CYS A 491 5.68 31.10 3.28
CA CYS A 491 6.94 30.46 3.02
C CYS A 491 7.60 30.03 4.33
N ASP A 492 8.02 28.76 4.39
CA ASP A 492 8.93 28.24 5.40
C ASP A 492 10.29 27.96 4.74
N PRO A 493 11.25 28.89 4.84
CA PRO A 493 12.54 28.74 4.20
C PRO A 493 13.46 27.84 5.01
N PHE A 494 14.22 26.97 4.35
CA PHE A 494 15.29 26.21 5.02
C PHE A 494 16.54 27.07 5.24
N ASP A 495 17.31 26.76 6.27
CA ASP A 495 18.59 27.43 6.54
C ASP A 495 19.77 26.53 6.22
N HIS A 496 20.94 27.15 5.92
CA HIS A 496 22.20 26.46 5.64
C HIS A 496 22.87 25.80 6.89
N SER A 497 22.15 25.69 8.01
CA SER A 497 22.72 25.04 9.19
C SER A 497 23.17 23.62 8.82
N ILE A 498 24.47 23.35 9.01
CA ILE A 498 25.09 22.03 8.93
C ILE A 498 24.48 21.17 10.03
N THR A 499 23.31 20.63 9.77
CA THR A 499 22.72 19.64 10.68
C THR A 499 23.28 18.27 10.29
N THR A 500 23.96 17.64 11.22
CA THR A 500 24.45 16.25 11.15
C THR A 500 23.31 15.22 11.23
N SER A 501 22.05 15.66 11.33
CA SER A 501 20.89 14.78 11.37
C SER A 501 20.53 14.28 9.95
N LYS A 502 20.14 13.01 9.84
CA LYS A 502 19.64 12.38 8.60
C LYS A 502 18.32 12.97 8.11
N GLU A 503 17.58 13.66 8.96
CA GLU A 503 16.31 14.34 8.62
C GLU A 503 16.62 15.80 8.25
N ARG A 504 16.61 16.11 6.94
CA ARG A 504 16.80 17.46 6.42
C ARG A 504 15.43 18.09 6.17
N SER A 505 15.21 19.32 6.68
CA SER A 505 14.04 20.14 6.37
C SER A 505 14.11 20.69 4.94
N ASP A 506 13.02 20.61 4.21
CA ASP A 506 12.89 21.21 2.87
C ASP A 506 12.46 22.68 2.96
N GLY A 507 12.67 23.45 1.89
CA GLY A 507 12.03 24.74 1.74
C GLY A 507 10.61 24.55 1.18
N ALA A 508 9.62 25.10 1.86
CA ALA A 508 8.23 25.01 1.47
C ALA A 508 7.61 26.38 1.21
N ALA A 509 6.75 26.49 0.21
CA ALA A 509 5.96 27.70 -0.05
C ALA A 509 4.67 27.39 -0.78
N TYR A 510 3.61 28.13 -0.45
CA TYR A 510 2.29 28.01 -1.07
C TYR A 510 1.79 29.37 -1.53
N VAL A 511 1.21 29.42 -2.73
CA VAL A 511 0.42 30.56 -3.22
C VAL A 511 -1.05 30.28 -2.96
N TYR A 512 -1.73 31.27 -2.43
CA TYR A 512 -3.14 31.21 -2.10
C TYR A 512 -3.95 32.31 -2.80
N HIS A 513 -5.06 31.91 -3.39
CA HIS A 513 -6.05 32.86 -3.90
C HIS A 513 -6.99 33.29 -2.77
N LYS A 514 -6.97 34.54 -2.43
CA LYS A 514 -7.83 35.10 -1.39
C LYS A 514 -9.29 35.02 -1.79
N PHE A 515 -10.20 35.34 -0.86
CA PHE A 515 -11.63 35.33 -1.14
C PHE A 515 -11.97 36.28 -2.32
N ASP A 516 -12.61 35.72 -3.34
CA ASP A 516 -13.13 36.43 -4.51
C ASP A 516 -14.44 35.72 -4.94
N ALA A 517 -15.57 36.40 -4.70
CA ALA A 517 -16.90 35.87 -5.01
C ALA A 517 -17.13 35.54 -6.49
N MET A 518 -16.30 36.09 -7.39
CA MET A 518 -16.40 35.88 -8.84
C MET A 518 -15.45 34.82 -9.38
N SER A 519 -14.59 34.24 -8.53
CA SER A 519 -13.57 33.27 -8.95
C SER A 519 -13.91 31.84 -8.46
N GLU A 520 -13.85 30.87 -9.37
CA GLU A 520 -13.92 29.45 -9.00
C GLU A 520 -12.74 28.99 -8.12
N LEU A 521 -11.63 29.72 -8.18
CA LEU A 521 -10.42 29.46 -7.39
C LEU A 521 -10.39 30.22 -6.08
N SER A 522 -11.52 30.86 -5.69
CA SER A 522 -11.64 31.56 -4.41
C SER A 522 -11.26 30.65 -3.24
N GLU A 523 -10.42 31.14 -2.35
CA GLU A 523 -9.95 30.45 -1.15
C GLU A 523 -9.29 29.08 -1.44
N THR A 524 -8.41 29.06 -2.46
CA THR A 524 -7.74 27.85 -2.94
C THR A 524 -6.23 28.02 -2.94
N PHE A 525 -5.50 26.98 -2.54
CA PHE A 525 -4.05 26.91 -2.75
C PHE A 525 -3.77 26.66 -4.24
N LEU A 526 -3.02 27.55 -4.87
CA LEU A 526 -2.76 27.53 -6.32
C LEU A 526 -1.43 26.91 -6.70
N VAL A 527 -0.43 27.00 -5.85
CA VAL A 527 0.92 26.51 -6.11
C VAL A 527 1.48 25.86 -4.85
N GLU A 528 2.11 24.70 -5.03
CA GLU A 528 2.98 24.07 -4.05
C GLU A 528 4.43 24.14 -4.54
N TYR A 529 5.34 24.57 -3.68
CA TYR A 529 6.77 24.38 -3.79
C TYR A 529 7.23 23.63 -2.54
N LEU A 530 7.82 22.45 -2.73
CA LEU A 530 8.42 21.65 -1.67
C LEU A 530 9.71 21.06 -2.21
N ASN A 531 10.85 21.67 -1.91
CA ASN A 531 12.14 21.26 -2.46
C ASN A 531 13.32 21.85 -1.67
N ARG A 532 14.44 21.15 -1.72
CA ARG A 532 15.70 21.60 -1.12
C ARG A 532 16.81 21.64 -2.20
N PRO A 533 17.01 22.76 -2.88
CA PRO A 533 18.12 22.92 -3.80
C PRO A 533 19.47 22.96 -3.05
N ASP A 534 20.57 22.63 -3.74
CA ASP A 534 21.92 22.59 -3.17
C ASP A 534 22.39 23.95 -2.59
N LYS A 535 21.83 25.05 -3.08
CA LYS A 535 22.15 26.41 -2.63
C LYS A 535 20.87 27.14 -2.27
N ALA A 536 20.87 27.81 -1.09
CA ALA A 536 19.71 28.57 -0.65
C ALA A 536 19.34 29.74 -1.57
N GLU A 537 20.32 30.33 -2.26
CA GLU A 537 20.07 31.40 -3.22
C GLU A 537 19.20 30.94 -4.40
N ILE A 538 19.25 29.66 -4.78
CA ILE A 538 18.35 29.10 -5.80
C ILE A 538 16.92 29.10 -5.29
N PHE A 539 16.71 28.69 -4.05
CA PHE A 539 15.39 28.77 -3.40
C PHE A 539 14.90 30.20 -3.31
N TYR A 540 15.73 31.14 -2.85
CA TYR A 540 15.34 32.55 -2.72
C TYR A 540 14.98 33.17 -4.06
N GLU A 541 15.70 32.83 -5.12
CA GLU A 541 15.40 33.32 -6.49
C GLU A 541 14.11 32.68 -7.02
N ASP A 542 13.83 31.41 -6.69
CA ASP A 542 12.58 30.74 -7.04
C ASP A 542 11.38 31.42 -6.33
N MET A 543 11.54 31.85 -5.08
CA MET A 543 10.53 32.61 -4.34
C MET A 543 10.30 34.00 -4.96
N ILE A 544 11.36 34.72 -5.40
CA ILE A 544 11.22 36.00 -6.11
C ILE A 544 10.44 35.80 -7.41
N LYS A 545 10.78 34.78 -8.23
CA LYS A 545 10.07 34.51 -9.49
C LYS A 545 8.59 34.19 -9.24
N MET A 546 8.28 33.37 -8.26
CA MET A 546 6.90 33.02 -7.90
C MET A 546 6.14 34.27 -7.43
N ALA A 547 6.71 35.09 -6.53
CA ALA A 547 6.11 36.29 -6.04
C ALA A 547 5.91 37.35 -7.16
N HIS A 548 6.89 37.50 -8.04
CA HIS A 548 6.81 38.38 -9.23
C HIS A 548 5.69 37.91 -10.17
N PHE A 549 5.63 36.62 -10.48
CA PHE A 549 4.62 36.05 -11.37
C PHE A 549 3.20 36.34 -10.86
N PHE A 550 2.92 36.08 -9.60
CA PHE A 550 1.61 36.36 -9.01
C PHE A 550 1.40 37.85 -8.65
N GLY A 551 2.47 38.67 -8.61
CA GLY A 551 2.42 40.07 -8.24
C GLY A 551 1.91 40.28 -6.81
N CYS A 552 2.33 39.46 -5.86
CA CYS A 552 1.80 39.44 -4.50
C CYS A 552 2.89 39.42 -3.42
N GLU A 553 2.48 39.66 -2.18
CA GLU A 553 3.37 39.66 -1.02
C GLU A 553 3.62 38.24 -0.51
N LEU A 554 4.79 38.07 0.14
CA LEU A 554 5.27 36.84 0.77
C LEU A 554 5.46 37.06 2.27
N LEU A 555 4.86 36.20 3.09
CA LEU A 555 5.10 36.09 4.53
C LEU A 555 6.03 34.90 4.81
N SER A 556 7.15 35.17 5.46
CA SER A 556 8.10 34.13 5.90
C SER A 556 8.41 34.23 7.38
N GLU A 557 9.10 33.22 7.90
CA GLU A 557 9.66 33.26 9.24
C GLU A 557 10.79 34.30 9.35
N ASP A 558 10.79 35.15 10.41
CA ASP A 558 11.72 36.28 10.55
C ASP A 558 13.11 35.90 11.06
N ASN A 559 13.25 34.73 11.69
CA ASN A 559 14.54 34.22 12.20
C ASN A 559 15.45 33.67 11.06
N LYS A 560 14.87 33.31 9.92
CA LYS A 560 15.60 32.86 8.72
C LYS A 560 15.94 34.04 7.81
N VAL A 561 16.87 34.87 8.24
CA VAL A 561 17.20 36.19 7.69
C VAL A 561 17.71 36.14 6.23
N GLY A 562 18.19 35.00 5.75
CA GLY A 562 18.78 34.87 4.41
C GLY A 562 17.81 35.24 3.29
N LEU A 563 16.58 34.74 3.32
CA LEU A 563 15.53 35.07 2.35
C LEU A 563 15.20 36.55 2.34
N ILE A 564 14.99 37.14 3.52
CA ILE A 564 14.63 38.58 3.66
C ILE A 564 15.74 39.44 3.07
N LYS A 565 17.02 39.21 3.45
CA LYS A 565 18.17 39.99 2.90
C LYS A 565 18.32 39.83 1.39
N TYR A 566 18.04 38.65 0.87
CA TYR A 566 18.10 38.40 -0.57
C TYR A 566 17.05 39.20 -1.32
N PHE A 567 15.80 39.26 -0.84
CA PHE A 567 14.73 40.09 -1.39
C PHE A 567 15.09 41.59 -1.34
N GLU A 568 15.62 42.06 -0.19
CA GLU A 568 16.10 43.46 -0.05
C GLU A 568 17.23 43.76 -1.04
N TYR A 569 18.22 42.90 -1.14
CA TYR A 569 19.35 43.02 -2.08
C TYR A 569 18.89 43.09 -3.54
N ARG A 570 17.87 42.30 -3.90
CA ARG A 570 17.28 42.28 -5.25
C ARG A 570 16.27 43.37 -5.52
N GLY A 571 15.99 44.30 -4.56
CA GLY A 571 15.02 45.38 -4.70
C GLY A 571 13.55 44.91 -4.62
N TYR A 572 13.28 43.73 -4.05
CA TYR A 572 11.96 43.17 -3.84
C TYR A 572 11.46 43.31 -2.40
N ASP A 573 11.98 44.27 -1.64
CA ASP A 573 11.58 44.54 -0.26
C ASP A 573 10.07 44.78 -0.10
N LYS A 574 9.39 45.33 -1.13
CA LYS A 574 7.94 45.56 -1.15
C LYS A 574 7.10 44.30 -1.34
N PHE A 575 7.73 43.21 -1.69
CA PHE A 575 7.10 41.90 -1.73
C PHE A 575 7.13 41.16 -0.40
N LEU A 576 7.86 41.69 0.59
CA LEU A 576 7.92 41.11 1.93
C LEU A 576 6.82 41.70 2.82
N MET A 577 6.05 40.80 3.44
CA MET A 577 4.95 41.19 4.32
C MET A 577 5.44 41.47 5.74
N LYS A 578 4.80 42.43 6.39
CA LYS A 578 5.00 42.75 7.81
C LYS A 578 3.75 42.41 8.62
N MET A 579 3.94 41.93 9.84
CA MET A 579 2.81 41.74 10.76
C MET A 579 2.26 43.08 11.24
N PRO A 580 0.94 43.22 11.49
CA PRO A 580 0.38 44.42 12.07
C PRO A 580 1.08 44.80 13.38
N GLY A 581 1.50 46.06 13.48
CA GLY A 581 2.23 46.55 14.68
C GLY A 581 3.72 46.18 14.72
N SER A 582 4.26 45.50 13.69
CA SER A 582 5.67 45.18 13.57
C SER A 582 6.34 46.03 12.49
N ASN A 583 7.56 46.52 12.81
CA ASN A 583 8.41 47.17 11.81
C ASN A 583 9.31 46.18 11.06
N LYS A 584 9.34 44.91 11.46
CA LYS A 584 10.15 43.83 10.86
C LYS A 584 9.36 43.09 9.80
N PHE A 585 10.04 42.65 8.76
CA PHE A 585 9.49 41.70 7.80
C PHE A 585 9.37 40.31 8.41
N GLY A 586 8.32 39.57 8.00
CA GLY A 586 8.10 38.21 8.45
C GLY A 586 7.36 38.09 9.77
N VAL A 587 7.40 36.91 10.32
CA VAL A 587 6.72 36.50 11.56
C VAL A 587 7.63 35.62 12.41
N SER A 588 7.61 35.87 13.71
CA SER A 588 8.43 35.10 14.66
C SER A 588 7.81 33.73 14.95
N ALA A 589 8.58 32.66 14.82
CA ALA A 589 8.18 31.33 15.23
C ALA A 589 8.06 31.27 16.77
N SER A 590 6.86 31.49 17.25
CA SER A 590 6.54 31.45 18.67
C SER A 590 5.40 30.46 18.93
N VAL A 591 5.29 29.94 20.14
CA VAL A 591 4.19 29.06 20.55
C VAL A 591 2.82 29.68 20.19
N LYS A 592 2.68 30.99 20.42
CA LYS A 592 1.46 31.70 20.07
C LYS A 592 1.21 31.71 18.55
N MET A 593 2.26 31.82 17.74
CA MET A 593 2.14 31.78 16.28
C MET A 593 1.77 30.38 15.82
N HIS A 594 2.38 29.32 16.37
CA HIS A 594 2.02 27.94 16.05
C HIS A 594 0.57 27.64 16.41
N GLN A 595 0.05 28.16 17.52
CA GLN A 595 -1.37 28.06 17.88
C GLN A 595 -2.27 28.76 16.87
N GLN A 596 -1.92 29.97 16.43
CA GLN A 596 -2.68 30.71 15.43
C GLN A 596 -2.67 30.00 14.08
N ILE A 597 -1.53 29.42 13.67
CA ILE A 597 -1.43 28.58 12.46
C ILE A 597 -2.38 27.40 12.58
N ALA A 598 -2.36 26.71 13.72
CA ALA A 598 -3.21 25.55 13.97
C ALA A 598 -4.70 25.92 13.86
N GLU A 599 -5.15 26.98 14.54
CA GLU A 599 -6.54 27.47 14.50
C GLU A 599 -6.99 27.89 13.09
N GLN A 600 -6.13 28.59 12.33
CA GLN A 600 -6.47 29.00 10.96
C GLN A 600 -6.51 27.81 10.00
N THR A 601 -5.61 26.84 10.17
CA THR A 601 -5.58 25.63 9.37
C THR A 601 -6.79 24.74 9.68
N GLU A 602 -7.17 24.58 10.95
CA GLU A 602 -8.38 23.86 11.35
C GLU A 602 -9.62 24.46 10.70
N THR A 603 -9.80 25.80 10.79
CA THR A 603 -10.91 26.49 10.15
C THR A 603 -10.92 26.26 8.64
N TYR A 604 -9.76 26.32 7.98
CA TYR A 604 -9.64 26.07 6.55
C TYR A 604 -10.00 24.64 6.17
N ILE A 605 -9.52 23.67 6.94
CA ILE A 605 -9.84 22.24 6.73
C ILE A 605 -11.34 22.00 6.86
N GLU A 606 -11.96 22.59 7.88
CA GLU A 606 -13.40 22.47 8.10
C GLU A 606 -14.23 22.95 6.90
N GLU A 607 -13.84 24.07 6.29
CA GLU A 607 -14.61 24.76 5.26
C GLU A 607 -14.17 24.42 3.82
N ASN A 608 -12.87 24.21 3.58
CA ASN A 608 -12.28 24.26 2.24
C ASN A 608 -11.33 23.11 1.88
N VAL A 609 -11.14 22.08 2.73
CA VAL A 609 -10.18 21.00 2.45
C VAL A 609 -10.42 20.34 1.09
N GLY A 610 -11.68 20.22 0.65
CA GLY A 610 -12.05 19.67 -0.66
C GLY A 610 -11.48 20.42 -1.88
N LYS A 611 -10.92 21.62 -1.69
CA LYS A 611 -10.25 22.40 -2.75
C LYS A 611 -8.74 22.10 -2.84
N VAL A 612 -8.17 21.38 -1.90
CA VAL A 612 -6.72 21.11 -1.86
C VAL A 612 -6.37 19.94 -2.75
N LEU A 613 -5.50 20.15 -3.73
CA LEU A 613 -5.07 19.13 -4.68
C LEU A 613 -3.64 18.62 -4.41
N PHE A 614 -2.92 19.19 -3.45
CA PHE A 614 -1.53 18.88 -3.15
C PHE A 614 -1.45 17.79 -2.08
N LYS A 615 -1.03 16.59 -2.48
CA LYS A 615 -0.98 15.44 -1.60
C LYS A 615 0.00 15.64 -0.45
N ASN A 616 1.17 16.27 -0.70
CA ASN A 616 2.17 16.51 0.34
C ASN A 616 1.62 17.40 1.46
N LEU A 617 0.83 18.41 1.12
CA LEU A 617 0.18 19.28 2.10
C LEU A 617 -0.85 18.53 2.95
N LEU A 618 -1.68 17.70 2.30
CA LEU A 618 -2.67 16.88 3.01
C LEU A 618 -2.01 15.86 3.93
N ASP A 619 -0.92 15.23 3.49
CA ASP A 619 -0.15 14.27 4.29
C ASP A 619 0.51 14.95 5.50
N ASP A 620 1.06 16.17 5.35
CA ASP A 620 1.61 16.96 6.45
C ASP A 620 0.53 17.35 7.46
N TRP A 621 -0.63 17.81 6.99
CA TRP A 621 -1.75 18.14 7.88
C TRP A 621 -2.26 16.92 8.65
N LEU A 622 -2.29 15.75 8.00
CA LEU A 622 -2.74 14.50 8.62
C LEU A 622 -1.85 14.07 9.80
N HIS A 623 -0.55 14.41 9.73
CA HIS A 623 0.44 14.00 10.73
C HIS A 623 0.94 15.16 11.60
N PHE A 624 0.35 16.36 11.45
CA PHE A 624 0.85 17.57 12.08
C PHE A 624 0.85 17.48 13.62
N ASP A 625 2.05 17.69 14.19
CA ASP A 625 2.28 17.78 15.65
C ASP A 625 2.81 19.17 15.99
N ILE A 626 2.00 19.96 16.69
CA ILE A 626 2.33 21.34 17.09
C ILE A 626 3.60 21.41 17.96
N ASN A 627 3.99 20.31 18.61
CA ASN A 627 5.19 20.25 19.46
C ASN A 627 6.44 19.87 18.64
N LYS A 628 6.31 19.47 17.38
CA LYS A 628 7.40 19.02 16.50
C LYS A 628 7.31 19.63 15.09
N THR A 629 7.03 20.92 15.02
CA THR A 629 6.74 21.64 13.77
C THR A 629 7.85 21.55 12.70
N THR A 630 9.09 21.33 13.10
CA THR A 630 10.26 21.21 12.20
C THR A 630 10.22 20.00 11.26
N LYS A 631 9.23 19.11 11.40
CA LYS A 631 9.04 17.93 10.54
C LYS A 631 7.95 18.14 9.47
N PHE A 632 7.25 19.27 9.49
CA PHE A 632 6.04 19.51 8.71
C PHE A 632 6.16 20.83 7.94
N ASP A 633 7.14 20.89 7.03
CA ASP A 633 7.47 22.09 6.28
C ASP A 633 6.29 22.58 5.42
N ALA A 634 5.51 21.65 4.81
CA ALA A 634 4.33 21.99 4.02
C ALA A 634 3.20 22.57 4.90
N ALA A 635 2.93 21.94 6.05
CA ALA A 635 1.92 22.44 7.00
C ALA A 635 2.29 23.83 7.54
N MET A 636 3.57 24.07 7.88
CA MET A 636 4.04 25.37 8.35
C MET A 636 3.92 26.45 7.29
N ALA A 637 4.38 26.21 6.06
CA ALA A 637 4.29 27.16 4.97
C ALA A 637 2.84 27.49 4.61
N SER A 638 1.95 26.49 4.54
CA SER A 638 0.51 26.70 4.33
C SER A 638 -0.12 27.49 5.47
N GLY A 639 0.28 27.25 6.73
CA GLY A 639 -0.15 27.99 7.89
C GLY A 639 0.24 29.48 7.81
N TYR A 640 1.47 29.80 7.43
CA TYR A 640 1.89 31.18 7.17
C TYR A 640 1.07 31.81 6.03
N THR A 641 0.70 31.02 5.03
CA THR A 641 -0.16 31.48 3.93
C THR A 641 -1.55 31.89 4.43
N LEU A 642 -2.18 31.08 5.25
CA LEU A 642 -3.51 31.35 5.82
C LEU A 642 -3.48 32.55 6.79
N ILE A 643 -2.44 32.67 7.62
CA ILE A 643 -2.21 33.85 8.47
C ILE A 643 -2.09 35.12 7.62
N ALA A 644 -1.33 35.08 6.53
CA ALA A 644 -1.18 36.22 5.63
C ALA A 644 -2.49 36.58 4.91
N ALA A 645 -3.29 35.59 4.51
CA ALA A 645 -4.59 35.78 3.88
C ALA A 645 -5.64 36.37 4.85
N SER A 646 -5.62 35.97 6.12
CA SER A 646 -6.60 36.44 7.13
C SER A 646 -6.51 37.95 7.39
N LYS A 647 -5.34 38.59 7.24
CA LYS A 647 -5.14 40.04 7.41
C LYS A 647 -5.96 40.90 6.45
N SER A 648 -6.13 40.42 5.21
CA SER A 648 -6.85 41.20 4.21
C SER A 648 -8.37 41.15 4.40
N LYS A 649 -8.91 40.11 5.05
CA LYS A 649 -10.34 40.04 5.40
C LYS A 649 -10.73 41.15 6.41
N PHE A 650 -9.84 41.52 7.33
CA PHE A 650 -10.06 42.63 8.26
C PHE A 650 -10.04 44.01 7.59
N ALA A 651 -9.12 44.26 6.66
CA ALA A 651 -9.04 45.51 5.93
C ALA A 651 -10.29 45.77 5.05
N GLN A 652 -10.76 44.73 4.33
CA GLN A 652 -11.97 44.83 3.52
C GLN A 652 -13.25 45.07 4.35
N LYS A 653 -13.38 44.49 5.53
CA LYS A 653 -14.52 44.78 6.45
C LYS A 653 -14.51 46.21 6.96
N ILE A 654 -13.34 46.81 7.18
CA ILE A 654 -13.20 48.18 7.63
C ILE A 654 -13.53 49.17 6.48
N GLU A 655 -13.04 48.92 5.27
CA GLU A 655 -13.39 49.71 4.09
C GLU A 655 -14.87 49.67 3.72
N GLN A 656 -15.48 48.49 3.79
CA GLN A 656 -16.93 48.34 3.59
C GLN A 656 -17.76 49.10 4.65
N LYS A 657 -17.32 49.16 5.90
CA LYS A 657 -17.99 49.95 6.94
C LYS A 657 -17.83 51.46 6.70
N GLN A 658 -16.67 51.91 6.27
CA GLN A 658 -16.47 53.35 5.91
C GLN A 658 -17.32 53.72 4.71
N ASN A 659 -17.38 52.90 3.67
CA ASN A 659 -18.23 53.20 2.49
C ASN A 659 -19.74 53.18 2.83
N ILE A 660 -20.20 52.41 3.80
CA ILE A 660 -21.61 52.41 4.24
C ILE A 660 -21.95 53.72 4.99
N TYR A 661 -21.01 54.32 5.69
CA TYR A 661 -21.22 55.62 6.35
C TYR A 661 -21.26 56.78 5.34
N ASP A 662 -20.40 56.80 4.33
CA ASP A 662 -20.37 57.83 3.26
C ASP A 662 -21.65 57.80 2.41
N VAL A 663 -22.24 56.66 2.13
CA VAL A 663 -23.49 56.55 1.35
C VAL A 663 -24.70 57.07 2.13
N ARG A 664 -24.68 57.02 3.47
CA ARG A 664 -25.79 57.53 4.31
C ARG A 664 -25.77 59.07 4.44
N GLU A 665 -24.61 59.68 4.31
CA GLU A 665 -24.52 61.18 4.29
C GLU A 665 -25.00 61.80 2.97
N ILE A 666 -25.00 61.03 1.87
CA ILE A 666 -25.43 61.49 0.55
C ILE A 666 -26.98 61.56 0.42
N PHE A 667 -27.74 60.91 1.30
CA PHE A 667 -29.20 60.87 1.26
C PHE A 667 -29.91 61.76 2.30
N LEU A 668 -29.19 62.71 2.92
CA LEU A 668 -29.75 63.67 3.85
C LEU A 668 -29.74 65.12 3.28
N PHE A 669 -30.07 65.29 1.96
CA PHE A 669 -30.47 66.55 1.35
C PHE A 669 -31.75 66.37 0.55
#